data_834f0ce20cd739f36f23e8da9a031a7c
#
_entry.id   834f0ce20cd739f36f23e8da9a031a7c
#
_cell.length_a   1.000
_cell.length_b   1.000
_cell.length_c   1.000
_cell.angle_alpha   90.00
_cell.angle_beta   90.00
_cell.angle_gamma   90.00
#
_symmetry.space_group_name_H-M   'P 1'
#
loop_
_entity.id
_entity.type
_entity.pdbx_description
1 polymer ?
#
loop_
_entity_poly.entity_id
_entity_poly.type
_entity_poly.pdbx_seq_one_letter_code
_entity_poly.pdbx_strand_id
1 'polypeptide(L)'
;MSVATQRNTQLDTERRNDRLSMRAAREAQNSLETTLTNVRGRQDGLDQAEAAARLHADGPNEVAHDRPPHVLVQLLQAFNNPFIYVLMTLSAISFFTDFWLPLQDGEETDLTGVIIVLCMVLVSGLMRFWQEYRSGKAAEALKAMVRNTATVLRRDERGMRGELREIPMGELVVGDIVRLSAGDMIPADIRLIESRDLFISQAVLTDEALPVEKYDTLGAVREKSAKRIAADQQDLLELPNICFMGTNVVSGTATAVVVATGARTYFGSLARSIVGSRAQTAFDRGVNSVSWLLIRFMLVMVPIVLLINGFTKGDWTEAFMFALAVAVGLTPEMLPMIVSANLAKGAVAMSRRKVVVKRLNAIQNFGAMDVLCTDKTGTLTQDRIILEHHVDVAGRRCDRVLQMAWLNSFHQSGMKNLMDRAVVAFVEQNPRITPSDAWRKVDELPFDFVRRRLSVILEGKDGEHLLVCKGAVEEMLEIATRVHQDGVDLPLDEERRRALLALAEQYNRDGFRVLLLGTRSLSRTESQAQYGASDERDLVIAGLLTFLDPPKETAGPAIAALRENGVAVKVLTGDNPVVSAKICREVGLDVGEPLLGRDIDLMDDATLQRLAEERTVFAKLTPLQKSRVLKALQGNGHTVGFLGDGINDAPALRDADVGISVDSGTDIAKESADIILLEKSLMVLEEGVIKGRETFGNIMKYLNMTASSNFGNVFSVLVASAFIPFLPMLAIHLLLQNLMYDISQLSLPWDKMDKEFLAKPRKWDSKNIGRFMVWIGPTSSIFDITTYALMWFVFAANSPEMQSLFQSGWFIEGLLSQTLVVHMLRTQKIPFIQSTAALPVMLMTGLVMALGIYVPFSPLGAMVGLQPLPWEYFPWLVGTLLCYCVTAQTMKTLYIRRFGQWF
;
A
#
# COMPACT_ATOMS: atom_id res chain seq x y z
N MET A 1 3.77 -15.85 29.80
CA MET A 1 2.80 -14.95 30.48
C MET A 1 1.56 -15.76 30.84
N SER A 2 1.15 -15.77 32.10
CA SER A 2 0.09 -16.67 32.59
C SER A 2 -1.30 -16.20 32.09
N VAL A 3 -2.21 -17.17 31.91
CA VAL A 3 -3.63 -16.96 31.56
C VAL A 3 -4.31 -15.91 32.45
N ALA A 4 -3.84 -15.76 33.69
CA ALA A 4 -4.32 -14.75 34.63
C ALA A 4 -3.96 -13.31 34.22
N THR A 5 -2.80 -13.09 33.57
CA THR A 5 -2.38 -11.76 33.10
C THR A 5 -3.18 -11.36 31.86
N GLN A 6 -3.48 -12.30 30.97
CA GLN A 6 -4.36 -12.05 29.81
C GLN A 6 -5.79 -11.74 30.22
N ARG A 7 -6.33 -12.43 31.23
CA ARG A 7 -7.68 -12.21 31.74
C ARG A 7 -7.83 -10.87 32.48
N ASN A 8 -6.81 -10.42 33.19
CA ASN A 8 -6.80 -9.08 33.81
C ASN A 8 -6.68 -7.97 32.79
N THR A 9 -5.91 -8.17 31.72
CA THR A 9 -5.79 -7.18 30.63
C THR A 9 -7.09 -7.07 29.84
N GLN A 10 -7.82 -8.17 29.61
CA GLN A 10 -9.14 -8.16 28.99
C GLN A 10 -10.17 -7.44 29.86
N LEU A 11 -10.24 -7.73 31.15
CA LEU A 11 -11.16 -7.08 32.09
C LEU A 11 -10.90 -5.57 32.24
N ASP A 12 -9.65 -5.13 32.21
CA ASP A 12 -9.29 -3.73 32.25
C ASP A 12 -9.62 -3.00 30.94
N THR A 13 -9.54 -3.69 29.83
CA THR A 13 -9.92 -3.18 28.51
C THR A 13 -11.44 -3.05 28.40
N GLU A 14 -12.20 -4.04 28.84
CA GLU A 14 -13.67 -4.01 28.90
C GLU A 14 -14.17 -2.86 29.78
N ARG A 15 -13.64 -2.71 31.01
CA ARG A 15 -13.99 -1.59 31.91
C ARG A 15 -13.64 -0.22 31.36
N ARG A 16 -12.62 -0.11 30.53
CA ARG A 16 -12.21 1.14 29.90
C ARG A 16 -13.08 1.47 28.69
N ASN A 17 -13.46 0.47 27.93
CA ASN A 17 -14.41 0.61 26.83
C ASN A 17 -15.79 1.02 27.33
N ASP A 18 -16.24 0.45 28.46
CA ASP A 18 -17.48 0.85 29.14
C ASP A 18 -17.45 2.32 29.54
N ARG A 19 -16.32 2.85 30.03
CA ARG A 19 -16.20 4.27 30.41
C ARG A 19 -16.22 5.23 29.24
N LEU A 20 -15.61 4.82 28.09
CA LEU A 20 -15.59 5.63 26.87
C LEU A 20 -16.96 5.62 26.19
N SER A 21 -17.63 4.46 26.18
CA SER A 21 -19.00 4.31 25.72
C SER A 21 -19.98 5.14 26.52
N MET A 22 -19.82 5.16 27.84
CA MET A 22 -20.64 6.00 28.71
C MET A 22 -20.43 7.51 28.48
N ARG A 23 -19.20 7.93 28.09
CA ARG A 23 -18.92 9.33 27.75
C ARG A 23 -19.61 9.76 26.47
N ALA A 24 -19.48 8.99 25.39
CA ALA A 24 -20.14 9.27 24.12
C ALA A 24 -21.66 9.28 24.26
N ALA A 25 -22.23 8.30 24.99
CA ALA A 25 -23.67 8.24 25.26
C ALA A 25 -24.15 9.44 26.08
N ARG A 26 -23.35 9.90 27.04
CA ARG A 26 -23.67 11.09 27.86
C ARG A 26 -23.65 12.35 27.00
N GLU A 27 -22.62 12.55 26.17
CA GLU A 27 -22.54 13.73 25.30
C GLU A 27 -23.64 13.72 24.23
N ALA A 28 -24.09 12.55 23.81
CA ALA A 28 -25.23 12.42 22.88
C ALA A 28 -26.56 12.89 23.53
N GLN A 29 -26.75 12.69 24.82
CA GLN A 29 -27.95 13.05 25.56
C GLN A 29 -27.92 14.49 26.07
N ASN A 30 -26.73 15.10 26.21
CA ASN A 30 -26.58 16.48 26.68
C ASN A 30 -27.14 17.49 25.65
N SER A 31 -27.57 18.64 26.11
CA SER A 31 -27.84 19.78 25.23
C SER A 31 -26.53 20.24 24.56
N LEU A 32 -26.63 20.89 23.39
CA LEU A 32 -25.46 21.44 22.70
C LEU A 32 -24.63 22.37 23.58
N GLU A 33 -25.32 23.25 24.33
CA GLU A 33 -24.66 24.17 25.25
C GLU A 33 -23.89 23.44 26.35
N THR A 34 -24.48 22.38 26.91
CA THR A 34 -23.83 21.54 27.91
C THR A 34 -22.60 20.85 27.35
N THR A 35 -22.69 20.30 26.13
CA THR A 35 -21.55 19.68 25.46
C THR A 35 -20.43 20.67 25.19
N LEU A 36 -20.76 21.86 24.67
CA LEU A 36 -19.75 22.92 24.43
C LEU A 36 -19.08 23.36 25.75
N THR A 37 -19.83 23.45 26.85
CA THR A 37 -19.27 23.74 28.17
C THR A 37 -18.34 22.64 28.65
N ASN A 38 -18.72 21.36 28.48
CA ASN A 38 -17.92 20.19 28.88
C ASN A 38 -16.59 20.09 28.14
N VAL A 39 -16.58 20.41 26.85
CA VAL A 39 -15.37 20.43 26.04
C VAL A 39 -14.64 21.77 26.05
N ARG A 40 -15.16 22.75 26.80
CA ARG A 40 -14.68 24.13 26.81
C ARG A 40 -14.56 24.74 25.43
N GLY A 41 -15.50 24.36 24.53
CA GLY A 41 -15.57 24.83 23.14
C GLY A 41 -16.50 26.04 23.00
N ARG A 42 -16.46 26.65 21.81
CA ARG A 42 -17.32 27.74 21.38
C ARG A 42 -17.82 27.50 19.96
N GLN A 43 -19.02 27.93 19.66
CA GLN A 43 -19.57 27.75 18.29
C GLN A 43 -18.80 28.50 17.22
N ASP A 44 -18.09 29.56 17.56
CA ASP A 44 -17.23 30.35 16.65
C ASP A 44 -15.77 29.87 16.60
N GLY A 45 -15.47 28.76 17.25
CA GLY A 45 -14.17 28.10 17.26
C GLY A 45 -13.24 28.50 18.40
N LEU A 46 -12.15 27.76 18.56
CA LEU A 46 -11.10 28.02 19.53
C LEU A 46 -10.11 29.06 18.99
N ASP A 47 -9.46 29.76 19.94
CA ASP A 47 -8.31 30.57 19.62
C ASP A 47 -7.09 29.69 19.27
N GLN A 48 -6.25 30.15 18.36
CA GLN A 48 -5.08 29.37 17.91
C GLN A 48 -4.13 29.05 19.06
N ALA A 49 -3.93 30.00 19.98
CA ALA A 49 -3.10 29.79 21.18
C ALA A 49 -3.70 28.74 22.15
N GLU A 50 -5.00 28.74 22.31
CA GLU A 50 -5.71 27.77 23.12
C GLU A 50 -5.66 26.36 22.53
N ALA A 51 -5.82 26.26 21.19
CA ALA A 51 -5.69 25.01 20.48
C ALA A 51 -4.27 24.43 20.59
N ALA A 52 -3.23 25.25 20.47
CA ALA A 52 -1.84 24.85 20.65
C ALA A 52 -1.55 24.36 22.08
N ALA A 53 -2.09 25.05 23.09
CA ALA A 53 -1.94 24.63 24.47
C ALA A 53 -2.63 23.29 24.77
N ARG A 54 -3.81 23.07 24.21
CA ARG A 54 -4.53 21.78 24.33
C ARG A 54 -3.80 20.66 23.61
N LEU A 55 -3.25 20.91 22.42
CA LEU A 55 -2.44 19.94 21.67
C LEU A 55 -1.22 19.50 22.47
N HIS A 56 -0.56 20.44 23.13
CA HIS A 56 0.58 20.13 23.98
C HIS A 56 0.18 19.32 25.24
N ALA A 57 -0.98 19.60 25.81
CA ALA A 57 -1.47 18.94 27.03
C ALA A 57 -2.04 17.53 26.76
N ASP A 58 -2.85 17.38 25.71
CA ASP A 58 -3.58 16.15 25.41
C ASP A 58 -2.84 15.23 24.40
N GLY A 59 -1.83 15.76 23.73
CA GLY A 59 -1.10 15.09 22.66
C GLY A 59 -1.80 15.13 21.31
N PRO A 60 -1.15 14.63 20.24
CA PRO A 60 -1.70 14.64 18.89
C PRO A 60 -2.92 13.72 18.75
N ASN A 61 -3.83 14.09 17.86
CA ASN A 61 -4.98 13.28 17.50
C ASN A 61 -4.55 12.11 16.59
N GLU A 62 -3.80 11.20 17.16
CA GLU A 62 -3.34 9.99 16.49
C GLU A 62 -3.77 8.78 17.31
N VAL A 63 -4.38 7.82 16.66
CA VAL A 63 -4.53 6.49 17.25
C VAL A 63 -3.13 5.91 17.30
N ALA A 64 -2.75 5.32 18.44
CA ALA A 64 -1.46 4.70 18.62
C ALA A 64 -1.23 3.64 17.52
N HIS A 65 -0.75 4.09 16.39
CA HIS A 65 -0.05 3.21 15.45
C HIS A 65 1.20 2.73 16.19
N ASP A 66 1.64 1.51 15.90
CA ASP A 66 2.89 0.98 16.39
C ASP A 66 4.00 2.03 16.21
N ARG A 67 4.19 2.87 17.21
CA ARG A 67 5.39 3.70 17.25
C ARG A 67 6.55 2.72 17.31
N PRO A 68 7.55 2.89 16.47
CA PRO A 68 8.72 2.04 16.56
C PRO A 68 9.22 2.09 18.02
N PRO A 69 9.55 0.95 18.62
CA PRO A 69 10.04 0.92 19.99
C PRO A 69 11.26 1.83 20.15
N HIS A 70 11.55 2.25 21.37
CA HIS A 70 12.70 3.08 21.65
C HIS A 70 13.99 2.47 21.06
N VAL A 71 14.93 3.31 20.59
CA VAL A 71 16.15 2.87 19.89
C VAL A 71 16.90 1.76 20.67
N LEU A 72 16.97 1.86 21.98
CA LEU A 72 17.60 0.84 22.84
C LEU A 72 16.85 -0.50 22.80
N VAL A 73 15.53 -0.46 22.73
CA VAL A 73 14.70 -1.68 22.63
C VAL A 73 14.89 -2.31 21.25
N GLN A 74 14.96 -1.51 20.19
CA GLN A 74 15.27 -2.01 18.85
C GLN A 74 16.66 -2.65 18.79
N LEU A 75 17.66 -2.05 19.45
CA LEU A 75 18.99 -2.60 19.53
C LEU A 75 18.98 -3.97 20.24
N LEU A 76 18.31 -4.09 21.37
CA LEU A 76 18.18 -5.36 22.08
C LEU A 76 17.41 -6.41 21.28
N GLN A 77 16.35 -6.01 20.59
CA GLN A 77 15.57 -6.90 19.71
C GLN A 77 16.39 -7.40 18.51
N ALA A 78 17.34 -6.63 18.01
CA ALA A 78 18.24 -7.06 16.93
C ALA A 78 19.11 -8.26 17.34
N PHE A 79 19.41 -8.41 18.62
CA PHE A 79 20.12 -9.58 19.17
C PHE A 79 19.20 -10.75 19.50
N ASN A 80 17.90 -10.59 19.43
CA ASN A 80 16.92 -11.65 19.70
C ASN A 80 16.60 -12.40 18.40
N ASN A 81 17.50 -13.27 17.97
CA ASN A 81 17.29 -14.11 16.80
C ASN A 81 17.96 -15.48 16.97
N PRO A 82 17.46 -16.53 16.28
CA PRO A 82 18.00 -17.89 16.37
C PRO A 82 19.49 -18.00 16.07
N PHE A 83 20.01 -17.20 15.16
CA PHE A 83 21.42 -17.17 14.76
C PHE A 83 22.33 -16.77 15.93
N ILE A 84 22.01 -15.66 16.55
CA ILE A 84 22.76 -15.19 17.70
C ILE A 84 22.69 -16.22 18.82
N TYR A 85 21.57 -16.90 19.02
CA TYR A 85 21.46 -17.97 20.01
C TYR A 85 22.36 -19.16 19.68
N VAL A 86 22.47 -19.56 18.42
CA VAL A 86 23.39 -20.63 18.00
C VAL A 86 24.84 -20.18 18.16
N LEU A 87 25.20 -18.95 17.77
CA LEU A 87 26.54 -18.40 18.01
C LEU A 87 26.88 -18.32 19.50
N MET A 88 25.95 -17.91 20.35
CA MET A 88 26.12 -17.89 21.79
C MET A 88 26.29 -19.28 22.36
N THR A 89 25.55 -20.28 21.82
CA THR A 89 25.72 -21.69 22.20
C THR A 89 27.11 -22.21 21.81
N LEU A 90 27.56 -21.93 20.61
CA LEU A 90 28.91 -22.24 20.14
C LEU A 90 29.97 -21.60 21.02
N SER A 91 29.81 -20.31 21.33
CA SER A 91 30.71 -19.58 22.21
C SER A 91 30.77 -20.19 23.62
N ALA A 92 29.63 -20.62 24.17
CA ALA A 92 29.56 -21.29 25.46
C ALA A 92 30.25 -22.66 25.44
N ILE A 93 30.07 -23.46 24.40
CA ILE A 93 30.74 -24.74 24.22
C ILE A 93 32.25 -24.55 24.06
N SER A 94 32.67 -23.60 23.21
CA SER A 94 34.09 -23.24 23.05
C SER A 94 34.72 -22.77 24.36
N PHE A 95 34.01 -21.94 25.13
CA PHE A 95 34.50 -21.50 26.44
C PHE A 95 34.71 -22.70 27.38
N PHE A 96 33.75 -23.60 27.40
CA PHE A 96 33.86 -24.82 28.27
C PHE A 96 34.98 -25.73 27.81
N THR A 97 35.13 -26.02 26.52
CA THR A 97 36.14 -26.95 25.99
C THR A 97 37.54 -26.36 25.93
N ASP A 98 37.70 -25.10 25.65
CA ASP A 98 39.00 -24.48 25.37
C ASP A 98 39.53 -23.65 26.54
N PHE A 99 38.68 -23.26 27.48
CA PHE A 99 39.10 -22.50 28.66
C PHE A 99 38.81 -23.20 29.98
N TRP A 100 37.57 -23.60 30.23
CA TRP A 100 37.17 -24.16 31.55
C TRP A 100 37.81 -25.52 31.87
N LEU A 101 37.70 -26.49 30.96
CA LEU A 101 38.34 -27.80 31.16
C LEU A 101 39.86 -27.72 31.21
N PRO A 102 40.58 -27.05 30.31
CA PRO A 102 42.02 -26.86 30.40
C PRO A 102 42.45 -26.15 31.67
N LEU A 103 41.67 -25.18 32.18
CA LEU A 103 41.96 -24.52 33.46
C LEU A 103 41.89 -25.46 34.66
N GLN A 104 40.92 -26.39 34.66
CA GLN A 104 40.76 -27.40 35.70
C GLN A 104 41.89 -28.43 35.66
N ASP A 105 42.36 -28.78 34.49
CA ASP A 105 43.39 -29.79 34.29
C ASP A 105 44.83 -29.20 34.32
N GLY A 106 44.95 -27.89 34.49
CA GLY A 106 46.27 -27.19 34.58
C GLY A 106 46.93 -27.03 33.20
N GLU A 107 46.22 -27.18 32.11
CA GLU A 107 46.69 -26.99 30.75
C GLU A 107 46.59 -25.52 30.28
N GLU A 108 47.21 -25.19 29.13
CA GLU A 108 47.10 -23.86 28.55
C GLU A 108 45.65 -23.59 28.14
N THR A 109 45.19 -22.37 28.48
CA THR A 109 43.83 -21.90 28.17
C THR A 109 43.84 -21.02 26.93
N ASP A 110 42.82 -21.15 26.06
CA ASP A 110 42.65 -20.32 24.86
C ASP A 110 41.25 -19.73 24.82
N LEU A 111 41.14 -18.40 24.82
CA LEU A 111 39.91 -17.63 24.67
C LEU A 111 39.71 -17.06 23.29
N THR A 112 40.63 -17.25 22.36
CA THR A 112 40.61 -16.62 21.04
C THR A 112 39.38 -16.96 20.27
N GLY A 113 38.95 -18.25 20.21
CA GLY A 113 37.73 -18.66 19.53
C GLY A 113 36.48 -18.05 20.12
N VAL A 114 36.39 -17.99 21.45
CA VAL A 114 35.30 -17.36 22.18
C VAL A 114 35.17 -15.86 21.84
N ILE A 115 36.27 -15.14 21.88
CA ILE A 115 36.31 -13.69 21.58
C ILE A 115 35.92 -13.45 20.14
N ILE A 116 36.38 -14.23 19.19
CA ILE A 116 36.04 -14.06 17.77
C ILE A 116 34.54 -14.31 17.54
N VAL A 117 33.96 -15.36 18.11
CA VAL A 117 32.52 -15.63 17.99
C VAL A 117 31.71 -14.53 18.64
N LEU A 118 32.11 -14.01 19.79
CA LEU A 118 31.44 -12.86 20.42
C LEU A 118 31.55 -11.58 19.59
N CYS A 119 32.68 -11.33 18.93
CA CYS A 119 32.82 -10.23 17.96
C CYS A 119 31.87 -10.40 16.78
N MET A 120 31.71 -11.64 16.27
CA MET A 120 30.76 -11.94 15.20
C MET A 120 29.31 -11.68 15.63
N VAL A 121 28.95 -12.09 16.87
CA VAL A 121 27.64 -11.77 17.45
C VAL A 121 27.42 -10.25 17.47
N LEU A 122 28.40 -9.51 17.93
CA LEU A 122 28.32 -8.05 18.01
C LEU A 122 28.14 -7.43 16.63
N VAL A 123 28.98 -7.81 15.68
CA VAL A 123 28.91 -7.29 14.27
C VAL A 123 27.55 -7.64 13.65
N SER A 124 27.10 -8.88 13.76
CA SER A 124 25.79 -9.31 13.20
C SER A 124 24.63 -8.56 13.82
N GLY A 125 24.61 -8.42 15.14
CA GLY A 125 23.56 -7.71 15.85
C GLY A 125 23.52 -6.21 15.52
N LEU A 126 24.67 -5.56 15.47
CA LEU A 126 24.79 -4.13 15.10
C LEU A 126 24.40 -3.88 13.64
N MET A 127 24.81 -4.76 12.74
CA MET A 127 24.49 -4.67 11.32
C MET A 127 22.98 -4.81 11.09
N ARG A 128 22.35 -5.79 11.76
CA ARG A 128 20.90 -5.98 11.72
C ARG A 128 20.15 -4.78 12.30
N PHE A 129 20.59 -4.28 13.47
CA PHE A 129 20.02 -3.08 14.08
C PHE A 129 20.10 -1.87 13.14
N TRP A 130 21.26 -1.63 12.53
CA TRP A 130 21.45 -0.50 11.63
C TRP A 130 20.54 -0.57 10.40
N GLN A 131 20.42 -1.74 9.78
CA GLN A 131 19.51 -1.95 8.65
C GLN A 131 18.05 -1.77 9.02
N GLU A 132 17.59 -2.40 10.10
CA GLU A 132 16.21 -2.29 10.57
C GLU A 132 15.86 -0.85 10.97
N TYR A 133 16.76 -0.17 11.66
CA TYR A 133 16.60 1.22 12.07
C TYR A 133 16.49 2.16 10.85
N ARG A 134 17.40 2.00 9.90
CA ARG A 134 17.40 2.82 8.67
C ARG A 134 16.14 2.57 7.82
N SER A 135 15.75 1.32 7.67
CA SER A 135 14.53 0.94 6.94
C SER A 135 13.27 1.48 7.63
N GLY A 136 13.20 1.41 8.94
CA GLY A 136 12.11 1.97 9.75
C GLY A 136 12.00 3.48 9.60
N LYS A 137 13.12 4.21 9.66
CA LYS A 137 13.12 5.66 9.43
C LYS A 137 12.68 6.06 8.03
N ALA A 138 13.09 5.31 7.01
CA ALA A 138 12.65 5.56 5.64
C ALA A 138 11.13 5.36 5.49
N ALA A 139 10.58 4.30 6.09
CA ALA A 139 9.14 4.04 6.09
C ALA A 139 8.34 5.13 6.82
N GLU A 140 8.83 5.63 7.97
CA GLU A 140 8.20 6.77 8.67
C GLU A 140 8.21 8.05 7.84
N ALA A 141 9.34 8.37 7.22
CA ALA A 141 9.47 9.54 6.36
C ALA A 141 8.49 9.50 5.18
N LEU A 142 8.27 8.33 4.58
CA LEU A 142 7.32 8.13 3.50
C LEU A 142 5.86 8.31 3.98
N LYS A 143 5.50 7.77 5.13
CA LYS A 143 4.17 7.97 5.73
C LYS A 143 3.88 9.44 6.02
N ALA A 144 4.90 10.23 6.40
CA ALA A 144 4.77 11.65 6.67
C ALA A 144 4.54 12.51 5.41
N MET A 145 4.82 12.00 4.21
CA MET A 145 4.61 12.72 2.94
C MET A 145 3.12 12.84 2.56
N VAL A 146 2.28 11.93 3.03
CA VAL A 146 0.83 11.95 2.79
C VAL A 146 0.12 12.21 4.12
N ARG A 147 -0.50 13.37 4.24
CA ARG A 147 -1.25 13.78 5.44
C ARG A 147 -2.69 14.05 5.08
N ASN A 148 -3.60 13.47 5.84
CA ASN A 148 -5.00 13.86 5.80
C ASN A 148 -5.18 15.15 6.59
N THR A 149 -6.04 16.04 6.07
CA THR A 149 -6.37 17.31 6.69
C THR A 149 -7.82 17.32 7.18
N ALA A 150 -8.13 18.22 8.09
CA ALA A 150 -9.48 18.50 8.55
C ALA A 150 -9.76 19.99 8.41
N THR A 151 -10.96 20.35 7.97
CA THR A 151 -11.42 21.73 7.91
C THR A 151 -11.96 22.11 9.29
N VAL A 152 -11.33 23.07 9.94
CA VAL A 152 -11.71 23.56 11.27
C VAL A 152 -12.08 25.03 11.23
N LEU A 153 -13.00 25.40 12.09
CA LEU A 153 -13.32 26.78 12.38
C LEU A 153 -12.52 27.23 13.60
N ARG A 154 -11.54 28.09 13.40
CA ARG A 154 -10.75 28.70 14.48
C ARG A 154 -10.78 30.19 14.36
N ARG A 155 -10.65 30.91 15.47
CA ARG A 155 -10.62 32.37 15.48
C ARG A 155 -9.34 32.87 14.85
N ASP A 156 -9.43 34.06 14.25
CA ASP A 156 -8.27 34.79 13.75
C ASP A 156 -7.31 35.17 14.90
N GLU A 157 -6.11 35.62 14.56
CA GLU A 157 -5.11 36.07 15.54
C GLU A 157 -5.58 37.25 16.43
N ARG A 158 -6.62 37.93 16.02
CA ARG A 158 -7.26 39.03 16.78
C ARG A 158 -8.43 38.55 17.62
N GLY A 159 -8.80 37.26 17.57
CA GLY A 159 -9.87 36.68 18.36
C GLY A 159 -11.28 37.17 18.02
N MET A 160 -11.47 37.86 16.89
CA MET A 160 -12.74 38.57 16.57
C MET A 160 -13.68 37.81 15.63
N ARG A 161 -13.18 36.89 14.77
CA ARG A 161 -14.00 36.12 13.83
C ARG A 161 -13.49 34.68 13.65
N GLY A 162 -14.43 33.75 13.56
CA GLY A 162 -14.13 32.39 13.16
C GLY A 162 -13.76 32.32 11.68
N GLU A 163 -12.62 31.74 11.36
CA GLU A 163 -12.12 31.50 10.01
C GLU A 163 -11.97 29.99 9.76
N LEU A 164 -12.42 29.52 8.60
CA LEU A 164 -12.21 28.15 8.18
C LEU A 164 -10.76 27.94 7.75
N ARG A 165 -10.10 26.93 8.31
CA ARG A 165 -8.71 26.57 8.02
C ARG A 165 -8.58 25.08 7.81
N GLU A 166 -7.73 24.71 6.86
CA GLU A 166 -7.28 23.33 6.74
C GLU A 166 -6.09 23.08 7.65
N ILE A 167 -6.21 22.11 8.54
CA ILE A 167 -5.14 21.69 9.44
C ILE A 167 -4.87 20.18 9.29
N PRO A 168 -3.66 19.71 9.55
CA PRO A 168 -3.41 18.27 9.65
C PRO A 168 -4.33 17.65 10.72
N MET A 169 -4.89 16.47 10.45
CA MET A 169 -5.78 15.78 11.42
C MET A 169 -5.15 15.56 12.78
N GLY A 170 -3.84 15.35 12.82
CA GLY A 170 -3.08 15.18 14.07
C GLY A 170 -3.08 16.42 14.98
N GLU A 171 -3.33 17.62 14.46
CA GLU A 171 -3.37 18.87 15.22
C GLU A 171 -4.76 19.21 15.77
N LEU A 172 -5.74 18.35 15.54
CA LEU A 172 -7.10 18.54 16.05
C LEU A 172 -7.15 18.31 17.57
N VAL A 173 -7.86 19.17 18.27
CA VAL A 173 -8.02 19.11 19.74
C VAL A 173 -9.48 19.04 20.15
N VAL A 174 -9.75 18.56 21.37
CA VAL A 174 -11.10 18.55 21.94
C VAL A 174 -11.62 19.97 22.04
N GLY A 175 -12.82 20.22 21.55
CA GLY A 175 -13.46 21.53 21.51
C GLY A 175 -13.31 22.25 20.15
N ASP A 176 -12.52 21.76 19.22
CA ASP A 176 -12.47 22.27 17.85
C ASP A 176 -13.83 22.10 17.16
N ILE A 177 -14.18 23.06 16.32
CA ILE A 177 -15.35 22.97 15.45
C ILE A 177 -14.87 22.51 14.08
N VAL A 178 -15.35 21.36 13.63
CA VAL A 178 -15.01 20.78 12.33
C VAL A 178 -16.16 20.94 11.35
N ARG A 179 -15.83 21.16 10.08
CA ARG A 179 -16.77 21.17 8.99
C ARG A 179 -16.55 19.96 8.11
N LEU A 180 -17.64 19.27 7.77
CA LEU A 180 -17.62 18.01 7.04
C LEU A 180 -18.40 18.14 5.75
N SER A 181 -17.88 17.50 4.71
CA SER A 181 -18.51 17.41 3.39
C SER A 181 -18.41 15.98 2.88
N ALA A 182 -19.18 15.62 1.87
CA ALA A 182 -19.09 14.31 1.23
C ALA A 182 -17.65 13.98 0.79
N GLY A 183 -17.14 12.85 1.19
CA GLY A 183 -15.77 12.39 0.95
C GLY A 183 -14.81 12.57 2.10
N ASP A 184 -15.16 13.37 3.09
CA ASP A 184 -14.31 13.59 4.26
C ASP A 184 -14.34 12.37 5.19
N MET A 185 -13.21 12.07 5.80
CA MET A 185 -13.16 11.17 6.95
C MET A 185 -13.52 11.94 8.22
N ILE A 186 -14.21 11.26 9.12
CA ILE A 186 -14.47 11.79 10.45
C ILE A 186 -13.14 11.80 11.22
N PRO A 187 -12.61 12.99 11.55
CA PRO A 187 -11.22 13.12 12.01
C PRO A 187 -11.02 12.76 13.48
N ALA A 188 -12.10 12.76 14.26
CA ALA A 188 -12.13 12.46 15.69
C ALA A 188 -13.55 12.04 16.09
N ASP A 189 -13.79 11.66 17.33
CA ASP A 189 -15.16 11.49 17.81
C ASP A 189 -15.81 12.86 17.95
N ILE A 190 -16.90 13.08 17.25
CA ILE A 190 -17.56 14.37 17.12
C ILE A 190 -19.03 14.29 17.46
N ARG A 191 -19.55 15.39 18.01
CA ARG A 191 -20.98 15.63 18.17
C ARG A 191 -21.46 16.63 17.14
N LEU A 192 -22.52 16.31 16.42
CA LEU A 192 -23.11 17.18 15.41
C LEU A 192 -23.74 18.41 16.05
N ILE A 193 -23.45 19.58 15.47
CA ILE A 193 -24.06 20.87 15.79
C ILE A 193 -25.18 21.16 14.78
N GLU A 194 -24.86 21.01 13.50
CA GLU A 194 -25.76 21.18 12.37
C GLU A 194 -25.45 20.09 11.34
N SER A 195 -26.46 19.46 10.78
CA SER A 195 -26.31 18.47 9.72
C SER A 195 -27.39 18.63 8.65
N ARG A 196 -27.04 18.31 7.39
CA ARG A 196 -27.96 18.34 6.26
C ARG A 196 -27.76 17.08 5.42
N ASP A 197 -28.77 16.23 5.41
CA ASP A 197 -28.79 14.94 4.68
C ASP A 197 -27.49 14.15 4.83
N LEU A 198 -27.02 14.06 6.08
CA LEU A 198 -25.74 13.48 6.43
C LEU A 198 -25.85 11.95 6.54
N PHE A 199 -25.19 11.25 5.61
CA PHE A 199 -25.04 9.81 5.64
C PHE A 199 -23.58 9.44 5.89
N ILE A 200 -23.36 8.60 6.89
CA ILE A 200 -22.04 8.14 7.31
C ILE A 200 -21.89 6.66 7.04
N SER A 201 -20.81 6.26 6.37
CA SER A 201 -20.41 4.87 6.29
C SER A 201 -19.65 4.47 7.53
N GLN A 202 -20.14 3.48 8.23
CA GLN A 202 -19.50 2.91 9.44
C GLN A 202 -18.88 1.54 9.16
N ALA A 203 -18.69 1.18 7.88
CA ALA A 203 -18.17 -0.13 7.46
C ALA A 203 -16.83 -0.51 8.12
N VAL A 204 -16.01 0.48 8.44
CA VAL A 204 -14.72 0.27 9.14
C VAL A 204 -14.90 -0.26 10.56
N LEU A 205 -16.04 0.04 11.18
CA LEU A 205 -16.34 -0.32 12.58
C LEU A 205 -17.33 -1.48 12.70
N THR A 206 -18.25 -1.64 11.74
CA THR A 206 -19.37 -2.59 11.81
C THR A 206 -19.32 -3.70 10.79
N ASP A 207 -18.47 -3.59 9.78
CA ASP A 207 -18.47 -4.45 8.58
C ASP A 207 -19.78 -4.37 7.75
N GLU A 208 -20.69 -3.45 8.09
CA GLU A 208 -21.93 -3.20 7.36
C GLU A 208 -21.73 -2.16 6.27
N ALA A 209 -22.09 -2.51 5.04
CA ALA A 209 -21.86 -1.66 3.87
C ALA A 209 -22.84 -0.50 3.72
N LEU A 210 -24.00 -0.53 4.39
CA LEU A 210 -25.05 0.48 4.24
C LEU A 210 -24.72 1.73 5.06
N PRO A 211 -24.78 2.93 4.45
CA PRO A 211 -24.61 4.18 5.18
C PRO A 211 -25.75 4.42 6.17
N VAL A 212 -25.40 5.01 7.32
CA VAL A 212 -26.33 5.37 8.38
C VAL A 212 -26.59 6.86 8.34
N GLU A 213 -27.84 7.27 8.38
CA GLU A 213 -28.21 8.68 8.47
C GLU A 213 -27.95 9.20 9.90
N LYS A 214 -27.36 10.38 10.01
CA LYS A 214 -27.05 11.05 11.27
C LYS A 214 -27.72 12.42 11.32
N TYR A 215 -28.23 12.77 12.49
CA TYR A 215 -29.00 13.98 12.75
C TYR A 215 -28.37 14.83 13.84
N ASP A 216 -28.50 16.15 13.73
CA ASP A 216 -28.03 17.10 14.74
C ASP A 216 -28.96 17.20 15.97
N THR A 217 -30.24 16.82 15.83
CA THR A 217 -31.25 16.91 16.87
C THR A 217 -31.83 15.56 17.23
N LEU A 218 -31.97 15.27 18.52
CA LEU A 218 -32.69 14.09 19.05
C LEU A 218 -34.19 14.12 18.73
N GLY A 219 -34.75 15.31 18.42
CA GLY A 219 -36.16 15.47 18.12
C GLY A 219 -36.71 14.79 16.88
N ALA A 220 -35.87 14.67 15.82
CA ALA A 220 -36.22 13.99 14.57
C ALA A 220 -36.32 12.45 14.73
N VAL A 221 -35.70 11.90 15.73
CA VAL A 221 -35.63 10.46 16.03
C VAL A 221 -36.80 10.00 16.90
N ARG A 222 -37.49 10.93 17.60
CA ARG A 222 -38.52 10.59 18.58
C ARG A 222 -39.76 9.86 18.03
N GLU A 223 -40.07 10.01 16.75
CA GLU A 223 -41.26 9.35 16.18
C GLU A 223 -41.02 7.92 15.68
N LYS A 224 -39.81 7.61 15.23
CA LYS A 224 -39.52 6.28 14.65
C LYS A 224 -38.73 5.33 15.58
N SER A 225 -38.00 5.84 16.55
CA SER A 225 -37.09 5.04 17.39
C SER A 225 -37.42 5.03 18.89
N ALA A 226 -38.41 5.78 19.37
CA ALA A 226 -38.77 5.84 20.79
C ALA A 226 -39.15 4.47 21.42
N LYS A 227 -39.43 3.47 20.62
CA LYS A 227 -39.68 2.08 21.07
C LYS A 227 -38.39 1.23 21.25
N ARG A 228 -37.25 1.66 20.72
CA ARG A 228 -35.99 0.90 20.76
C ARG A 228 -34.97 1.38 21.79
N ILE A 229 -35.11 2.61 22.30
CA ILE A 229 -34.14 3.24 23.23
C ILE A 229 -34.36 2.81 24.70
N ALA A 230 -35.38 2.06 25.00
CA ALA A 230 -35.77 1.69 26.38
C ALA A 230 -35.25 0.30 26.82
N ALA A 231 -34.43 -0.41 26.06
CA ALA A 231 -33.91 -1.71 26.46
C ALA A 231 -32.36 -1.74 26.42
N ASP A 232 -31.80 -2.09 27.55
CA ASP A 232 -30.42 -2.43 27.87
C ASP A 232 -29.49 -2.75 26.67
N GLN A 233 -28.32 -2.09 26.65
CA GLN A 233 -27.25 -2.12 25.65
C GLN A 233 -27.55 -1.24 24.42
N GLN A 234 -27.35 0.07 24.62
CA GLN A 234 -27.26 1.01 23.51
C GLN A 234 -26.07 0.66 22.65
N ASP A 235 -26.33 0.25 21.42
CA ASP A 235 -25.28 0.19 20.42
C ASP A 235 -24.81 1.63 20.15
N LEU A 236 -23.58 1.95 20.57
CA LEU A 236 -22.99 3.29 20.46
C LEU A 236 -23.00 3.80 19.02
N LEU A 237 -22.87 2.91 18.07
CA LEU A 237 -22.84 3.22 16.64
C LEU A 237 -24.21 3.66 16.10
N GLU A 238 -25.29 3.35 16.81
CA GLU A 238 -26.65 3.82 16.48
C GLU A 238 -26.96 5.24 17.02
N LEU A 239 -26.07 5.85 17.82
CA LEU A 239 -26.28 7.21 18.32
C LEU A 239 -26.46 8.20 17.17
N PRO A 240 -27.59 8.92 17.10
CA PRO A 240 -27.93 9.70 15.90
C PRO A 240 -27.08 10.94 15.69
N ASN A 241 -26.56 11.54 16.76
CA ASN A 241 -25.82 12.82 16.73
C ASN A 241 -24.33 12.70 17.04
N ILE A 242 -23.80 11.49 17.13
CA ILE A 242 -22.39 11.21 17.31
C ILE A 242 -21.84 10.52 16.08
N CYS A 243 -20.70 11.00 15.58
CA CYS A 243 -19.93 10.35 14.53
C CYS A 243 -18.56 9.97 15.07
N PHE A 244 -18.09 8.78 14.72
CA PHE A 244 -16.88 8.19 15.28
C PHE A 244 -15.70 8.34 14.32
N MET A 245 -14.51 8.52 14.88
CA MET A 245 -13.26 8.58 14.15
C MET A 245 -13.09 7.36 13.21
N GLY A 246 -12.59 7.59 12.02
CA GLY A 246 -12.32 6.54 11.04
C GLY A 246 -13.50 6.18 10.15
N THR A 247 -14.71 6.66 10.45
CA THR A 247 -15.87 6.58 9.55
C THR A 247 -15.80 7.70 8.50
N ASN A 248 -16.60 7.63 7.45
CA ASN A 248 -16.54 8.62 6.38
C ASN A 248 -17.92 9.13 5.97
N VAL A 249 -17.96 10.39 5.54
CA VAL A 249 -19.15 11.03 5.00
C VAL A 249 -19.40 10.54 3.58
N VAL A 250 -20.55 9.88 3.37
CA VAL A 250 -20.97 9.42 2.03
C VAL A 250 -21.70 10.53 1.29
N SER A 251 -22.61 11.22 1.98
CA SER A 251 -23.35 12.36 1.41
C SER A 251 -23.71 13.36 2.51
N GLY A 252 -24.08 14.55 2.12
CA GLY A 252 -24.46 15.62 3.02
C GLY A 252 -23.31 16.50 3.49
N THR A 253 -23.67 17.43 4.39
CA THR A 253 -22.73 18.35 5.04
C THR A 253 -23.04 18.43 6.54
N ALA A 254 -22.04 18.71 7.34
CA ALA A 254 -22.22 18.90 8.78
C ALA A 254 -21.20 19.87 9.39
N THR A 255 -21.60 20.46 10.50
CA THR A 255 -20.72 21.17 11.43
C THR A 255 -20.79 20.44 12.76
N ALA A 256 -19.66 20.14 13.38
CA ALA A 256 -19.61 19.36 14.60
C ALA A 256 -18.51 19.86 15.55
N VAL A 257 -18.65 19.51 16.83
CA VAL A 257 -17.64 19.78 17.85
C VAL A 257 -16.91 18.48 18.21
N VAL A 258 -15.60 18.55 18.33
CA VAL A 258 -14.75 17.43 18.73
C VAL A 258 -14.93 17.15 20.22
N VAL A 259 -15.32 15.93 20.57
CA VAL A 259 -15.54 15.49 21.95
C VAL A 259 -14.46 14.57 22.50
N ALA A 260 -13.75 13.86 21.62
CA ALA A 260 -12.62 13.01 21.97
C ALA A 260 -11.62 12.90 20.81
N THR A 261 -10.33 12.77 21.13
CA THR A 261 -9.23 12.67 20.16
C THR A 261 -8.31 11.49 20.45
N GLY A 262 -7.63 10.99 19.43
CA GLY A 262 -6.57 9.99 19.53
C GLY A 262 -6.99 8.70 20.23
N ALA A 263 -6.21 8.29 21.22
CA ALA A 263 -6.44 7.07 21.98
C ALA A 263 -7.72 7.07 22.84
N ARG A 264 -8.36 8.23 23.02
CA ARG A 264 -9.61 8.39 23.76
C ARG A 264 -10.85 8.26 22.89
N THR A 265 -10.70 8.15 21.57
CA THR A 265 -11.79 7.89 20.63
C THR A 265 -12.26 6.43 20.73
N TYR A 266 -13.47 6.18 20.24
CA TYR A 266 -14.00 4.81 20.14
C TYR A 266 -13.09 3.92 19.29
N PHE A 267 -12.66 4.41 18.13
CA PHE A 267 -11.71 3.71 17.27
C PHE A 267 -10.36 3.47 17.97
N GLY A 268 -9.84 4.46 18.70
CA GLY A 268 -8.59 4.32 19.46
C GLY A 268 -8.67 3.27 20.56
N SER A 269 -9.86 3.05 21.13
CA SER A 269 -10.08 1.98 22.13
C SER A 269 -10.10 0.58 21.49
N LEU A 270 -10.68 0.45 20.29
CA LEU A 270 -10.73 -0.80 19.53
C LEU A 270 -9.37 -1.15 18.91
N ALA A 271 -8.65 -0.17 18.41
CA ALA A 271 -7.38 -0.38 17.71
C ALA A 271 -6.35 -1.13 18.58
N ARG A 272 -6.39 -0.97 19.90
CA ARG A 272 -5.53 -1.73 20.82
C ARG A 272 -5.88 -3.22 20.90
N SER A 273 -7.13 -3.59 20.65
CA SER A 273 -7.56 -4.99 20.65
C SER A 273 -7.39 -5.67 19.30
N ILE A 274 -7.32 -4.88 18.23
CA ILE A 274 -7.21 -5.36 16.84
C ILE A 274 -5.75 -5.40 16.35
N VAL A 275 -4.82 -4.73 17.04
CA VAL A 275 -3.37 -4.71 16.74
C VAL A 275 -2.74 -6.11 16.97
N GLY A 276 -3.24 -7.14 16.33
CA GLY A 276 -2.71 -8.49 16.46
C GLY A 276 -2.84 -9.39 15.23
N SER A 277 -3.67 -9.07 14.28
CA SER A 277 -3.87 -9.97 13.12
C SER A 277 -4.16 -9.21 11.83
N ARG A 278 -3.09 -8.71 11.19
CA ARG A 278 -3.20 -8.39 9.77
C ARG A 278 -3.22 -9.69 8.96
N ALA A 279 -4.17 -9.81 8.03
CA ALA A 279 -4.15 -10.90 7.08
C ALA A 279 -2.81 -10.91 6.32
N GLN A 280 -2.16 -12.06 6.25
CA GLN A 280 -0.90 -12.22 5.53
C GLN A 280 -1.10 -11.92 4.04
N THR A 281 -0.24 -11.08 3.49
CA THR A 281 -0.22 -10.76 2.06
C THR A 281 0.31 -11.96 1.25
N ALA A 282 0.08 -11.96 -0.07
CA ALA A 282 0.70 -12.92 -0.98
C ALA A 282 2.25 -12.89 -0.88
N PHE A 283 2.81 -11.70 -0.66
CA PHE A 283 4.23 -11.51 -0.43
C PHE A 283 4.72 -12.19 0.85
N ASP A 284 4.03 -11.99 1.97
CA ASP A 284 4.39 -12.62 3.25
C ASP A 284 4.33 -14.15 3.17
N ARG A 285 3.30 -14.70 2.50
CA ARG A 285 3.18 -16.14 2.26
C ARG A 285 4.32 -16.66 1.39
N GLY A 286 4.73 -15.92 0.37
CA GLY A 286 5.85 -16.25 -0.50
C GLY A 286 7.17 -16.32 0.25
N VAL A 287 7.49 -15.30 1.04
CA VAL A 287 8.70 -15.26 1.89
C VAL A 287 8.70 -16.43 2.89
N ASN A 288 7.57 -16.68 3.54
CA ASN A 288 7.44 -17.81 4.47
C ASN A 288 7.64 -19.16 3.77
N SER A 289 7.11 -19.33 2.56
CA SER A 289 7.29 -20.56 1.76
C SER A 289 8.75 -20.84 1.47
N VAL A 290 9.53 -19.83 1.09
CA VAL A 290 10.97 -19.94 0.85
C VAL A 290 11.72 -20.25 2.14
N SER A 291 11.39 -19.57 3.22
CA SER A 291 11.99 -19.83 4.54
C SER A 291 11.77 -21.28 4.98
N TRP A 292 10.56 -21.80 4.81
CA TRP A 292 10.24 -23.20 5.11
C TRP A 292 10.97 -24.20 4.21
N LEU A 293 11.16 -23.87 2.94
CA LEU A 293 11.95 -24.70 2.02
C LEU A 293 13.39 -24.87 2.54
N LEU A 294 14.03 -23.78 2.92
CA LEU A 294 15.39 -23.77 3.45
C LEU A 294 15.49 -24.48 4.81
N ILE A 295 14.52 -24.26 5.70
CA ILE A 295 14.47 -24.94 7.01
C ILE A 295 14.29 -26.45 6.86
N ARG A 296 13.41 -26.92 5.97
CA ARG A 296 13.26 -28.37 5.70
C ARG A 296 14.55 -28.97 5.16
N PHE A 297 15.23 -28.27 4.27
CA PHE A 297 16.52 -28.69 3.75
C PHE A 297 17.57 -28.82 4.89
N MET A 298 17.66 -27.82 5.76
CA MET A 298 18.51 -27.81 6.93
C MET A 298 18.22 -29.00 7.86
N LEU A 299 16.94 -29.26 8.19
CA LEU A 299 16.54 -30.35 9.08
C LEU A 299 16.92 -31.75 8.58
N VAL A 300 17.06 -31.92 7.26
CA VAL A 300 17.50 -33.19 6.66
C VAL A 300 19.03 -33.26 6.60
N MET A 301 19.68 -32.17 6.18
CA MET A 301 21.10 -32.21 5.84
C MET A 301 22.04 -32.12 7.06
N VAL A 302 21.66 -31.31 8.05
CA VAL A 302 22.52 -31.08 9.23
C VAL A 302 22.74 -32.36 10.05
N PRO A 303 21.72 -33.18 10.35
CA PRO A 303 21.94 -34.50 11.00
C PRO A 303 22.84 -35.43 10.19
N ILE A 304 22.74 -35.45 8.87
CA ILE A 304 23.59 -36.25 7.99
C ILE A 304 25.05 -35.80 8.09
N VAL A 305 25.31 -34.48 8.06
CA VAL A 305 26.66 -33.93 8.27
C VAL A 305 27.22 -34.32 9.62
N LEU A 306 26.41 -34.18 10.69
CA LEU A 306 26.82 -34.60 12.05
C LEU A 306 27.22 -36.08 12.11
N LEU A 307 26.36 -36.96 11.60
CA LEU A 307 26.60 -38.41 11.63
C LEU A 307 27.84 -38.79 10.80
N ILE A 308 27.98 -38.27 9.59
CA ILE A 308 29.15 -38.57 8.75
C ILE A 308 30.44 -38.11 9.43
N ASN A 309 30.50 -36.88 9.94
CA ASN A 309 31.72 -36.39 10.60
C ASN A 309 31.98 -37.13 11.94
N GLY A 310 30.97 -37.42 12.71
CA GLY A 310 31.10 -38.15 13.96
C GLY A 310 31.65 -39.57 13.78
N PHE A 311 31.13 -40.29 12.79
CA PHE A 311 31.60 -41.68 12.54
C PHE A 311 32.94 -41.72 11.79
N THR A 312 33.23 -40.78 10.90
CA THR A 312 34.46 -40.79 10.10
C THR A 312 35.66 -40.19 10.86
N LYS A 313 35.47 -39.17 11.68
CA LYS A 313 36.54 -38.47 12.41
C LYS A 313 36.68 -38.89 13.87
N GLY A 314 35.64 -39.49 14.45
CA GLY A 314 35.65 -39.98 15.84
C GLY A 314 35.54 -38.92 16.92
N ASP A 315 35.57 -37.63 16.58
CA ASP A 315 35.35 -36.51 17.52
C ASP A 315 33.94 -35.96 17.36
N TRP A 316 33.03 -36.36 18.24
CA TRP A 316 31.65 -35.95 18.21
C TRP A 316 31.42 -34.50 18.64
N THR A 317 32.29 -33.96 19.50
CA THR A 317 32.16 -32.54 19.92
C THR A 317 32.46 -31.61 18.78
N GLU A 318 33.55 -31.86 18.08
CA GLU A 318 33.96 -31.06 16.92
C GLU A 318 32.95 -31.22 15.76
N ALA A 319 32.48 -32.46 15.52
CA ALA A 319 31.45 -32.74 14.55
C ALA A 319 30.12 -32.04 14.86
N PHE A 320 29.75 -31.97 16.13
CA PHE A 320 28.56 -31.24 16.56
C PHE A 320 28.68 -29.71 16.34
N MET A 321 29.82 -29.14 16.71
CA MET A 321 30.09 -27.72 16.47
C MET A 321 30.08 -27.38 14.98
N PHE A 322 30.69 -28.24 14.17
CA PHE A 322 30.69 -28.08 12.71
C PHE A 322 29.28 -28.19 12.13
N ALA A 323 28.49 -29.17 12.57
CA ALA A 323 27.10 -29.29 12.14
C ALA A 323 26.22 -28.08 12.52
N LEU A 324 26.42 -27.51 13.72
CA LEU A 324 25.79 -26.29 14.15
C LEU A 324 26.20 -25.10 13.26
N ALA A 325 27.46 -24.98 12.90
CA ALA A 325 27.93 -23.94 11.99
C ALA A 325 27.32 -24.06 10.58
N VAL A 326 27.18 -25.29 10.08
CA VAL A 326 26.49 -25.58 8.83
C VAL A 326 25.00 -25.18 8.93
N ALA A 327 24.33 -25.50 10.04
CA ALA A 327 22.95 -25.11 10.30
C ALA A 327 22.77 -23.59 10.27
N VAL A 328 23.72 -22.86 10.89
CA VAL A 328 23.74 -21.39 10.85
C VAL A 328 23.82 -20.88 9.40
N GLY A 329 24.73 -21.40 8.61
CA GLY A 329 24.88 -21.00 7.21
C GLY A 329 23.66 -21.28 6.34
N LEU A 330 22.85 -22.29 6.69
CA LEU A 330 21.62 -22.65 5.99
C LEU A 330 20.39 -21.91 6.48
N THR A 331 20.42 -21.28 7.64
CA THR A 331 19.26 -20.58 8.20
C THR A 331 19.05 -19.28 7.42
N PRO A 332 17.83 -18.99 6.94
CA PRO A 332 17.55 -17.79 6.13
C PRO A 332 17.39 -16.53 6.99
N GLU A 333 18.41 -16.18 7.75
CA GLU A 333 18.33 -15.10 8.75
C GLU A 333 18.35 -13.71 8.20
N MET A 334 19.17 -13.54 7.17
CA MET A 334 19.31 -12.25 6.49
C MET A 334 18.11 -11.97 5.59
N LEU A 335 17.25 -12.96 5.33
CA LEU A 335 16.13 -12.82 4.43
C LEU A 335 15.15 -11.70 4.84
N PRO A 336 14.62 -11.63 6.07
CA PRO A 336 13.73 -10.54 6.46
C PRO A 336 14.39 -9.17 6.35
N MET A 337 15.67 -9.08 6.71
CA MET A 337 16.44 -7.84 6.66
C MET A 337 16.68 -7.38 5.22
N ILE A 338 17.13 -8.26 4.35
CA ILE A 338 17.38 -7.93 2.93
C ILE A 338 16.07 -7.56 2.22
N VAL A 339 15.00 -8.29 2.50
CA VAL A 339 13.67 -7.98 1.97
C VAL A 339 13.22 -6.59 2.42
N SER A 340 13.31 -6.29 3.72
CA SER A 340 12.94 -4.98 4.26
C SER A 340 13.80 -3.85 3.69
N ALA A 341 15.10 -4.08 3.55
CA ALA A 341 16.03 -3.11 2.95
C ALA A 341 15.71 -2.84 1.48
N ASN A 342 15.39 -3.89 0.70
CA ASN A 342 14.96 -3.75 -0.70
C ASN A 342 13.66 -2.96 -0.81
N LEU A 343 12.65 -3.32 -0.02
CA LEU A 343 11.37 -2.63 -0.02
C LEU A 343 11.50 -1.16 0.38
N ALA A 344 12.24 -0.87 1.44
CA ALA A 344 12.46 0.49 1.91
C ALA A 344 13.21 1.33 0.87
N LYS A 345 14.27 0.80 0.27
CA LYS A 345 14.99 1.48 -0.80
C LYS A 345 14.13 1.68 -2.04
N GLY A 346 13.37 0.66 -2.45
CA GLY A 346 12.44 0.73 -3.56
C GLY A 346 11.40 1.82 -3.34
N ALA A 347 10.83 1.89 -2.14
CA ALA A 347 9.86 2.93 -1.76
C ALA A 347 10.46 4.34 -1.81
N VAL A 348 11.70 4.54 -1.34
CA VAL A 348 12.42 5.82 -1.45
C VAL A 348 12.68 6.20 -2.91
N ALA A 349 13.10 5.24 -3.74
CA ALA A 349 13.30 5.48 -5.17
C ALA A 349 12.00 5.84 -5.89
N MET A 350 10.89 5.19 -5.53
CA MET A 350 9.55 5.49 -6.05
C MET A 350 9.09 6.89 -5.62
N SER A 351 9.36 7.31 -4.38
CA SER A 351 8.99 8.64 -3.89
C SER A 351 9.66 9.78 -4.68
N ARG A 352 10.88 9.59 -5.13
CA ARG A 352 11.59 10.52 -6.02
C ARG A 352 10.93 10.62 -7.41
N ARG A 353 10.16 9.61 -7.80
CA ARG A 353 9.35 9.56 -9.02
C ARG A 353 7.88 9.92 -8.75
N LYS A 354 7.60 10.58 -7.62
CA LYS A 354 6.27 11.03 -7.20
C LYS A 354 5.26 9.91 -6.91
N VAL A 355 5.77 8.75 -6.51
CA VAL A 355 4.97 7.60 -6.07
C VAL A 355 5.27 7.32 -4.59
N VAL A 356 4.31 7.58 -3.72
CA VAL A 356 4.45 7.35 -2.27
C VAL A 356 3.81 6.01 -1.90
N VAL A 357 4.61 5.13 -1.33
CA VAL A 357 4.15 3.81 -0.87
C VAL A 357 3.74 3.90 0.59
N LYS A 358 2.47 3.70 0.89
CA LYS A 358 1.95 3.63 2.26
C LYS A 358 2.23 2.30 2.94
N ARG A 359 2.19 1.21 2.17
CA ARG A 359 2.48 -0.15 2.63
C ARG A 359 3.60 -0.74 1.79
N LEU A 360 4.73 -1.04 2.42
CA LEU A 360 5.90 -1.57 1.70
C LEU A 360 5.60 -2.88 0.95
N ASN A 361 4.78 -3.74 1.52
CA ASN A 361 4.39 -5.01 0.90
C ASN A 361 3.57 -4.85 -0.40
N ALA A 362 2.96 -3.69 -0.62
CA ALA A 362 2.25 -3.40 -1.86
C ALA A 362 3.16 -3.25 -3.08
N ILE A 363 4.46 -3.01 -2.88
CA ILE A 363 5.42 -2.88 -3.97
C ILE A 363 5.47 -4.15 -4.82
N GLN A 364 5.41 -5.31 -4.21
CA GLN A 364 5.41 -6.59 -4.93
C GLN A 364 4.16 -6.73 -5.81
N ASN A 365 2.98 -6.47 -5.28
CA ASN A 365 1.73 -6.51 -6.05
C ASN A 365 1.73 -5.44 -7.16
N PHE A 366 2.32 -4.28 -6.89
CA PHE A 366 2.45 -3.22 -7.89
C PHE A 366 3.31 -3.66 -9.09
N GLY A 367 4.42 -4.33 -8.83
CA GLY A 367 5.25 -4.94 -9.89
C GLY A 367 4.62 -6.17 -10.57
N ALA A 368 3.79 -6.92 -9.85
CA ALA A 368 3.10 -8.10 -10.37
C ALA A 368 1.80 -7.77 -11.13
N MET A 369 1.34 -6.53 -11.09
CA MET A 369 0.09 -6.08 -11.70
C MET A 369 0.09 -6.33 -13.20
N ASP A 370 -0.91 -7.04 -13.68
CA ASP A 370 -1.13 -7.33 -15.11
C ASP A 370 -2.43 -6.69 -15.65
N VAL A 371 -3.32 -6.26 -14.76
CA VAL A 371 -4.52 -5.49 -15.10
C VAL A 371 -4.60 -4.26 -14.21
N LEU A 372 -4.72 -3.11 -14.84
CA LEU A 372 -5.01 -1.85 -14.17
C LEU A 372 -6.44 -1.43 -14.48
N CYS A 373 -7.26 -1.34 -13.44
CA CYS A 373 -8.58 -0.73 -13.52
C CYS A 373 -8.47 0.74 -13.07
N THR A 374 -9.00 1.64 -13.85
CA THR A 374 -8.93 3.08 -13.56
C THR A 374 -10.29 3.74 -13.78
N ASP A 375 -10.54 4.81 -13.03
CA ASP A 375 -11.64 5.71 -13.38
C ASP A 375 -11.26 6.54 -14.60
N LYS A 376 -12.26 7.04 -15.31
CA LYS A 376 -12.08 7.88 -16.50
C LYS A 376 -11.69 9.31 -16.14
N THR A 377 -12.49 9.91 -15.24
CA THR A 377 -12.45 11.35 -14.96
C THR A 377 -11.18 11.73 -14.20
N GLY A 378 -10.47 12.71 -14.72
CA GLY A 378 -9.24 13.23 -14.15
C GLY A 378 -8.01 12.29 -14.27
N THR A 379 -8.18 11.05 -14.69
CA THR A 379 -7.09 10.11 -14.98
C THR A 379 -6.77 10.03 -16.46
N LEU A 380 -7.75 9.66 -17.26
CA LEU A 380 -7.65 9.70 -18.74
C LEU A 380 -7.93 11.08 -19.28
N THR A 381 -8.74 11.84 -18.55
CA THR A 381 -9.12 13.21 -18.91
C THR A 381 -8.43 14.23 -18.02
N GLN A 382 -8.42 15.48 -18.44
CA GLN A 382 -7.88 16.60 -17.66
C GLN A 382 -8.76 16.84 -16.44
N ASP A 383 -8.18 17.29 -15.33
CA ASP A 383 -8.95 17.74 -14.15
C ASP A 383 -9.70 19.07 -14.39
N ARG A 384 -9.89 19.42 -15.62
CA ARG A 384 -10.55 20.66 -16.06
C ARG A 384 -11.73 20.30 -16.93
N ILE A 385 -12.92 20.46 -16.36
CA ILE A 385 -14.17 20.38 -17.12
C ILE A 385 -14.55 21.79 -17.63
N ILE A 386 -15.02 21.86 -18.85
CA ILE A 386 -15.44 23.12 -19.51
C ILE A 386 -16.92 23.00 -19.81
N LEU A 387 -17.70 24.02 -19.43
CA LEU A 387 -19.09 24.18 -19.92
C LEU A 387 -19.04 24.65 -21.38
N GLU A 388 -19.57 23.82 -22.28
CA GLU A 388 -19.54 24.14 -23.72
C GLU A 388 -20.88 24.69 -24.22
N HIS A 389 -21.98 24.00 -23.90
CA HIS A 389 -23.31 24.41 -24.31
C HIS A 389 -24.27 24.50 -23.14
N HIS A 390 -25.16 25.51 -23.23
CA HIS A 390 -26.32 25.66 -22.37
C HIS A 390 -27.54 25.89 -23.27
N VAL A 391 -28.39 24.90 -23.40
CA VAL A 391 -29.44 24.82 -24.40
C VAL A 391 -30.82 24.54 -23.79
N ASP A 392 -31.87 24.97 -24.46
CA ASP A 392 -33.23 24.59 -24.12
C ASP A 392 -33.54 23.14 -24.55
N VAL A 393 -34.75 22.68 -24.31
CA VAL A 393 -35.19 21.32 -24.68
C VAL A 393 -35.23 21.06 -26.21
N ALA A 394 -35.18 22.10 -27.03
CA ALA A 394 -35.07 22.01 -28.49
C ALA A 394 -33.62 22.08 -29.00
N GLY A 395 -32.63 22.21 -28.12
CA GLY A 395 -31.22 22.30 -28.49
C GLY A 395 -30.75 23.71 -28.87
N ARG A 396 -31.54 24.74 -28.63
CA ARG A 396 -31.18 26.12 -28.92
C ARG A 396 -30.51 26.76 -27.69
N ARG A 397 -29.47 27.59 -27.93
CA ARG A 397 -28.78 28.32 -26.85
C ARG A 397 -29.81 29.13 -26.03
N CYS A 398 -29.74 28.98 -24.70
CA CYS A 398 -30.67 29.57 -23.77
C CYS A 398 -29.95 30.11 -22.53
N ASP A 399 -29.92 31.46 -22.38
CA ASP A 399 -29.25 32.13 -21.27
C ASP A 399 -30.00 31.94 -19.94
N ARG A 400 -31.30 31.66 -19.95
CA ARG A 400 -32.09 31.32 -18.78
C ARG A 400 -31.62 30.01 -18.16
N VAL A 401 -31.30 29.01 -18.98
CA VAL A 401 -30.75 27.74 -18.53
C VAL A 401 -29.43 27.95 -17.81
N LEU A 402 -28.57 28.80 -18.37
CA LEU A 402 -27.30 29.16 -17.75
C LEU A 402 -27.46 29.90 -16.42
N GLN A 403 -28.41 30.84 -16.32
CA GLN A 403 -28.71 31.54 -15.06
C GLN A 403 -29.19 30.58 -13.96
N MET A 404 -30.08 29.65 -14.30
CA MET A 404 -30.57 28.64 -13.34
C MET A 404 -29.45 27.67 -12.93
N ALA A 405 -28.60 27.29 -13.87
CA ALA A 405 -27.44 26.46 -13.59
C ALA A 405 -26.44 27.17 -12.66
N TRP A 406 -26.22 28.47 -12.86
CA TRP A 406 -25.37 29.26 -11.99
C TRP A 406 -25.94 29.37 -10.58
N LEU A 407 -27.24 29.65 -10.44
CA LEU A 407 -27.92 29.67 -9.14
C LEU A 407 -27.74 28.37 -8.38
N ASN A 408 -27.93 27.25 -9.07
CA ASN A 408 -27.70 25.93 -8.48
C ASN A 408 -26.25 25.71 -8.06
N SER A 409 -25.28 26.05 -8.90
CA SER A 409 -23.85 25.81 -8.65
C SER A 409 -23.25 26.82 -7.66
N PHE A 410 -23.69 28.07 -7.66
CA PHE A 410 -23.15 29.12 -6.80
C PHE A 410 -23.57 28.94 -5.33
N HIS A 411 -24.83 28.58 -5.09
CA HIS A 411 -25.40 28.49 -3.74
C HIS A 411 -25.15 27.19 -3.03
N GLN A 412 -24.39 26.26 -3.63
CA GLN A 412 -23.99 25.04 -2.93
C GLN A 412 -23.03 25.31 -1.77
N SER A 413 -23.23 24.56 -0.67
CA SER A 413 -22.28 24.52 0.45
C SER A 413 -21.20 23.45 0.18
N GLY A 414 -20.02 23.65 0.78
CA GLY A 414 -18.93 22.68 0.69
C GLY A 414 -18.08 22.79 -0.58
N MET A 415 -17.35 21.74 -0.90
CA MET A 415 -16.45 21.71 -2.04
C MET A 415 -17.21 21.48 -3.35
N LYS A 416 -17.23 22.48 -4.21
CA LYS A 416 -17.88 22.39 -5.53
C LYS A 416 -17.17 21.36 -6.40
N ASN A 417 -17.95 20.50 -7.06
CA ASN A 417 -17.40 19.57 -8.03
C ASN A 417 -16.88 20.30 -9.30
N LEU A 418 -16.19 19.60 -10.17
CA LEU A 418 -15.58 20.19 -11.37
C LEU A 418 -16.61 20.81 -12.32
N MET A 419 -17.81 20.22 -12.43
CA MET A 419 -18.88 20.74 -13.30
C MET A 419 -19.49 22.02 -12.73
N ASP A 420 -19.68 22.10 -11.42
CA ASP A 420 -20.17 23.31 -10.76
C ASP A 420 -19.16 24.45 -10.86
N ARG A 421 -17.87 24.16 -10.72
CA ARG A 421 -16.80 25.13 -10.96
C ARG A 421 -16.79 25.61 -12.42
N ALA A 422 -17.03 24.72 -13.38
CA ALA A 422 -17.09 25.05 -14.78
C ALA A 422 -18.25 26.02 -15.09
N VAL A 423 -19.43 25.82 -14.49
CA VAL A 423 -20.59 26.71 -14.62
C VAL A 423 -20.28 28.10 -14.04
N VAL A 424 -19.75 28.17 -12.83
CA VAL A 424 -19.41 29.43 -12.18
C VAL A 424 -18.34 30.19 -12.96
N ALA A 425 -17.26 29.50 -13.36
CA ALA A 425 -16.18 30.10 -14.15
C ALA A 425 -16.66 30.62 -15.53
N PHE A 426 -17.56 29.89 -16.17
CA PHE A 426 -18.12 30.32 -17.46
C PHE A 426 -18.90 31.63 -17.34
N VAL A 427 -19.71 31.80 -16.28
CA VAL A 427 -20.47 33.02 -16.02
C VAL A 427 -19.54 34.18 -15.66
N GLU A 428 -18.53 33.96 -14.83
CA GLU A 428 -17.54 34.96 -14.45
C GLU A 428 -16.74 35.49 -15.67
N GLN A 429 -16.45 34.66 -16.64
CA GLN A 429 -15.75 35.00 -17.88
C GLN A 429 -16.66 35.71 -18.90
N ASN A 430 -17.97 35.65 -18.71
CA ASN A 430 -18.96 36.24 -19.61
C ASN A 430 -19.79 37.34 -18.91
N PRO A 431 -19.26 38.56 -18.71
CA PRO A 431 -19.90 39.60 -17.90
C PRO A 431 -21.22 40.16 -18.47
N ARG A 432 -21.61 39.75 -19.68
CA ARG A 432 -22.93 40.05 -20.24
C ARG A 432 -24.07 39.27 -19.59
N ILE A 433 -23.75 38.20 -18.89
CA ILE A 433 -24.72 37.36 -18.17
C ILE A 433 -24.60 37.74 -16.71
N THR A 434 -25.41 38.69 -16.27
CA THR A 434 -25.39 39.21 -14.89
C THR A 434 -26.01 38.16 -13.97
N PRO A 435 -25.25 37.67 -12.93
CA PRO A 435 -25.84 36.89 -11.88
C PRO A 435 -26.96 37.68 -11.18
N SER A 436 -28.08 37.03 -10.91
CA SER A 436 -29.20 37.69 -10.22
C SER A 436 -28.97 37.63 -8.71
N ASP A 437 -28.66 38.77 -8.09
CA ASP A 437 -28.60 38.92 -6.62
C ASP A 437 -29.99 38.90 -5.94
N ALA A 438 -31.03 38.61 -6.72
CA ALA A 438 -32.40 38.63 -6.27
C ALA A 438 -32.81 37.38 -5.45
N TRP A 439 -31.99 36.39 -5.44
CA TRP A 439 -32.30 35.09 -4.82
C TRP A 439 -31.48 34.84 -3.55
N ARG A 440 -32.18 34.42 -2.48
CA ARG A 440 -31.55 34.00 -1.21
C ARG A 440 -31.66 32.51 -1.01
N LYS A 441 -30.59 31.86 -0.67
CA LYS A 441 -30.59 30.43 -0.33
C LYS A 441 -31.45 30.15 0.90
N VAL A 442 -32.35 29.19 0.80
CA VAL A 442 -33.17 28.65 1.89
C VAL A 442 -32.61 27.31 2.36
N ASP A 443 -32.39 26.40 1.42
CA ASP A 443 -31.94 25.04 1.72
C ASP A 443 -31.19 24.43 0.53
N GLU A 444 -30.57 23.28 0.74
CA GLU A 444 -29.95 22.48 -0.35
C GLU A 444 -30.12 21.00 -0.07
N LEU A 445 -30.24 20.23 -1.15
CA LEU A 445 -30.16 18.77 -1.17
C LEU A 445 -28.86 18.39 -1.86
N PRO A 446 -27.81 18.03 -1.09
CA PRO A 446 -26.51 17.75 -1.64
C PRO A 446 -26.52 16.58 -2.66
N PHE A 447 -25.46 16.50 -3.47
CA PHE A 447 -25.32 15.42 -4.44
C PHE A 447 -25.25 14.05 -3.74
N ASP A 448 -26.00 13.12 -4.27
CA ASP A 448 -26.03 11.72 -3.83
C ASP A 448 -25.76 10.80 -5.03
N PHE A 449 -24.85 9.84 -4.86
CA PHE A 449 -24.46 8.91 -5.92
C PHE A 449 -25.58 7.93 -6.33
N VAL A 450 -26.57 7.71 -5.49
CA VAL A 450 -27.75 6.88 -5.81
C VAL A 450 -28.75 7.70 -6.59
N ARG A 451 -29.10 8.90 -6.12
CA ARG A 451 -30.03 9.82 -6.76
C ARG A 451 -29.44 10.50 -8.02
N ARG A 452 -28.11 10.61 -8.12
CA ARG A 452 -27.33 11.24 -9.21
C ARG A 452 -27.79 12.64 -9.59
N ARG A 453 -28.27 13.41 -8.59
CA ARG A 453 -28.75 14.77 -8.73
C ARG A 453 -28.52 15.57 -7.46
N LEU A 454 -28.58 16.87 -7.59
CA LEU A 454 -28.49 17.80 -6.47
C LEU A 454 -29.48 18.96 -6.69
N SER A 455 -29.99 19.52 -5.61
CA SER A 455 -30.96 20.61 -5.65
C SER A 455 -30.57 21.75 -4.72
N VAL A 456 -30.87 22.96 -5.13
CA VAL A 456 -30.79 24.14 -4.26
C VAL A 456 -32.16 24.80 -4.23
N ILE A 457 -32.60 25.21 -3.06
CA ILE A 457 -33.88 25.89 -2.83
C ILE A 457 -33.60 27.37 -2.52
N LEU A 458 -34.19 28.22 -3.29
CA LEU A 458 -33.98 29.67 -3.28
C LEU A 458 -35.28 30.42 -3.00
N GLU A 459 -35.23 31.48 -2.20
CA GLU A 459 -36.33 32.37 -1.95
C GLU A 459 -36.23 33.64 -2.84
N GLY A 460 -37.28 33.95 -3.57
CA GLY A 460 -37.41 35.13 -4.35
C GLY A 460 -37.94 36.31 -3.54
N LYS A 461 -38.00 37.51 -4.16
CA LYS A 461 -38.45 38.77 -3.53
C LYS A 461 -39.88 38.71 -2.98
N ASP A 462 -40.72 37.88 -3.57
CA ASP A 462 -42.12 37.73 -3.20
C ASP A 462 -42.39 36.62 -2.18
N GLY A 463 -41.31 35.99 -1.62
CA GLY A 463 -41.39 34.92 -0.66
C GLY A 463 -41.79 33.57 -1.29
N GLU A 464 -41.72 33.46 -2.60
CA GLU A 464 -41.85 32.18 -3.31
C GLU A 464 -40.52 31.42 -3.27
N HIS A 465 -40.58 30.09 -3.15
CA HIS A 465 -39.40 29.24 -3.22
C HIS A 465 -39.27 28.62 -4.60
N LEU A 466 -38.04 28.63 -5.11
CA LEU A 466 -37.65 27.98 -6.35
C LEU A 466 -36.68 26.84 -6.05
N LEU A 467 -37.08 25.63 -6.31
CA LEU A 467 -36.18 24.46 -6.29
C LEU A 467 -35.52 24.33 -7.66
N VAL A 468 -34.21 24.40 -7.72
CA VAL A 468 -33.41 24.20 -8.94
C VAL A 468 -32.63 22.91 -8.78
N CYS A 469 -32.97 21.91 -9.58
CA CYS A 469 -32.35 20.59 -9.57
C CYS A 469 -31.51 20.37 -10.83
N LYS A 470 -30.33 19.77 -10.64
CA LYS A 470 -29.42 19.43 -11.73
C LYS A 470 -28.95 17.98 -11.55
N GLY A 471 -29.03 17.17 -12.60
CA GLY A 471 -28.67 15.77 -12.49
C GLY A 471 -28.52 15.04 -13.81
N ALA A 472 -28.27 13.74 -13.71
CA ALA A 472 -28.15 12.85 -14.86
C ALA A 472 -29.49 12.74 -15.62
N VAL A 473 -29.40 12.51 -16.92
CA VAL A 473 -30.54 12.63 -17.84
C VAL A 473 -31.69 11.68 -17.44
N GLU A 474 -31.39 10.42 -17.23
CA GLU A 474 -32.39 9.39 -16.94
C GLU A 474 -33.09 9.66 -15.61
N GLU A 475 -32.31 9.92 -14.56
CA GLU A 475 -32.79 10.16 -13.19
C GLU A 475 -33.60 11.45 -13.07
N MET A 476 -33.27 12.48 -13.87
CA MET A 476 -34.05 13.71 -13.95
C MET A 476 -35.37 13.51 -14.66
N LEU A 477 -35.40 12.70 -15.72
CA LEU A 477 -36.63 12.41 -16.47
C LEU A 477 -37.62 11.55 -15.65
N GLU A 478 -37.16 10.78 -14.68
CA GLU A 478 -38.05 9.98 -13.78
C GLU A 478 -38.88 10.87 -12.87
N ILE A 479 -38.36 12.03 -12.46
CA ILE A 479 -39.02 12.94 -11.51
C ILE A 479 -39.64 14.17 -12.17
N ALA A 480 -39.43 14.32 -13.48
CA ALA A 480 -39.99 15.44 -14.24
C ALA A 480 -41.37 15.08 -14.80
N THR A 481 -42.26 16.07 -14.80
CA THR A 481 -43.62 15.92 -15.34
C THR A 481 -43.90 16.87 -16.49
N ARG A 482 -43.06 17.91 -16.63
CA ARG A 482 -43.25 18.95 -17.66
C ARG A 482 -41.93 19.38 -18.26
N VAL A 483 -41.96 20.02 -19.40
CA VAL A 483 -40.81 20.67 -20.04
C VAL A 483 -41.17 22.13 -20.34
N HIS A 484 -40.18 23.02 -20.22
CA HIS A 484 -40.33 24.43 -20.61
C HIS A 484 -39.84 24.60 -22.02
N GLN A 485 -40.78 24.95 -22.94
CA GLN A 485 -40.49 25.16 -24.36
C GLN A 485 -41.20 26.41 -24.84
N ASP A 486 -40.48 27.30 -25.55
CA ASP A 486 -41.03 28.53 -26.17
C ASP A 486 -41.83 29.39 -25.17
N GLY A 487 -41.41 29.47 -23.92
CA GLY A 487 -42.02 30.26 -22.86
C GLY A 487 -43.25 29.65 -22.19
N VAL A 488 -43.58 28.38 -22.52
CA VAL A 488 -44.74 27.66 -21.97
C VAL A 488 -44.28 26.32 -21.38
N ASP A 489 -44.89 25.94 -20.25
CA ASP A 489 -44.70 24.63 -19.64
C ASP A 489 -45.65 23.61 -20.24
N LEU A 490 -45.09 22.63 -20.97
CA LEU A 490 -45.82 21.57 -21.66
C LEU A 490 -45.67 20.24 -20.91
N PRO A 491 -46.68 19.34 -20.98
CA PRO A 491 -46.54 18.03 -20.39
C PRO A 491 -45.39 17.23 -21.00
N LEU A 492 -44.63 16.50 -20.15
CA LEU A 492 -43.58 15.56 -20.60
C LEU A 492 -44.22 14.24 -21.04
N ASP A 493 -44.73 14.23 -22.29
CA ASP A 493 -45.23 13.01 -22.91
C ASP A 493 -44.08 12.14 -23.45
N GLU A 494 -44.45 10.94 -23.94
CA GLU A 494 -43.45 9.97 -24.40
C GLU A 494 -42.69 10.43 -25.63
N GLU A 495 -43.29 11.28 -26.47
CA GLU A 495 -42.64 11.86 -27.65
C GLU A 495 -41.56 12.87 -27.24
N ARG A 496 -41.83 13.77 -26.31
CA ARG A 496 -40.91 14.75 -25.78
C ARG A 496 -39.79 14.09 -24.96
N ARG A 497 -40.12 13.04 -24.20
CA ARG A 497 -39.13 12.24 -23.49
C ARG A 497 -38.12 11.62 -24.46
N ARG A 498 -38.60 10.98 -25.52
CA ARG A 498 -37.71 10.42 -26.56
C ARG A 498 -36.90 11.50 -27.28
N ALA A 499 -37.46 12.66 -27.54
CA ALA A 499 -36.73 13.76 -28.17
C ALA A 499 -35.59 14.30 -27.28
N LEU A 500 -35.82 14.41 -25.96
CA LEU A 500 -34.80 14.81 -25.00
C LEU A 500 -33.70 13.77 -24.89
N LEU A 501 -34.06 12.49 -24.81
CA LEU A 501 -33.07 11.40 -24.79
C LEU A 501 -32.24 11.37 -26.07
N ALA A 502 -32.87 11.56 -27.24
CA ALA A 502 -32.16 11.61 -28.52
C ALA A 502 -31.20 12.81 -28.60
N LEU A 503 -31.61 13.98 -28.12
CA LEU A 503 -30.75 15.17 -28.06
C LEU A 503 -29.56 14.95 -27.11
N ALA A 504 -29.81 14.40 -25.93
CA ALA A 504 -28.76 14.08 -24.99
C ALA A 504 -27.78 13.05 -25.57
N GLU A 505 -28.27 12.01 -26.23
CA GLU A 505 -27.46 11.01 -26.89
C GLU A 505 -26.62 11.58 -28.03
N GLN A 506 -27.16 12.50 -28.81
CA GLN A 506 -26.41 13.21 -29.85
C GLN A 506 -25.20 13.94 -29.24
N TYR A 507 -25.38 14.73 -28.18
CA TYR A 507 -24.28 15.41 -27.51
C TYR A 507 -23.28 14.41 -26.90
N ASN A 508 -23.75 13.30 -26.32
CA ASN A 508 -22.88 12.26 -25.83
C ASN A 508 -22.00 11.61 -26.93
N ARG A 509 -22.56 11.37 -28.11
CA ARG A 509 -21.81 10.89 -29.29
C ARG A 509 -20.75 11.88 -29.74
N ASP A 510 -21.00 13.17 -29.59
CA ASP A 510 -20.06 14.24 -29.89
C ASP A 510 -18.98 14.39 -28.80
N GLY A 511 -19.08 13.61 -27.69
CA GLY A 511 -18.09 13.55 -26.61
C GLY A 511 -18.36 14.49 -25.44
N PHE A 512 -19.55 15.08 -25.40
CA PHE A 512 -19.96 15.95 -24.30
C PHE A 512 -20.68 15.13 -23.20
N ARG A 513 -20.41 15.47 -21.96
CA ARG A 513 -21.18 15.01 -20.82
C ARG A 513 -22.42 15.90 -20.66
N VAL A 514 -23.59 15.28 -20.55
CA VAL A 514 -24.88 16.01 -20.53
C VAL A 514 -25.51 15.91 -19.16
N LEU A 515 -25.95 17.06 -18.62
CA LEU A 515 -26.81 17.13 -17.43
C LEU A 515 -28.11 17.83 -17.81
N LEU A 516 -29.24 17.38 -17.25
CA LEU A 516 -30.50 18.08 -17.29
C LEU A 516 -30.62 19.04 -16.11
N LEU A 517 -31.26 20.15 -16.38
CA LEU A 517 -31.65 21.15 -15.39
C LEU A 517 -33.17 21.20 -15.32
N GLY A 518 -33.69 21.04 -14.10
CA GLY A 518 -35.13 21.13 -13.85
C GLY A 518 -35.42 22.08 -12.70
N THR A 519 -36.62 22.67 -12.73
CA THR A 519 -37.05 23.61 -11.73
C THR A 519 -38.44 23.23 -11.20
N ARG A 520 -38.74 23.59 -9.95
CA ARG A 520 -40.05 23.53 -9.36
C ARG A 520 -40.31 24.82 -8.58
N SER A 521 -41.36 25.55 -8.94
CA SER A 521 -41.82 26.74 -8.21
C SER A 521 -42.81 26.28 -7.11
N LEU A 522 -42.57 26.76 -5.90
CA LEU A 522 -43.40 26.53 -4.74
C LEU A 522 -44.02 27.86 -4.31
N SER A 523 -45.36 27.92 -4.28
CA SER A 523 -46.06 29.09 -3.82
C SER A 523 -45.75 29.40 -2.36
N ARG A 524 -46.06 30.63 -1.91
CA ARG A 524 -45.82 31.05 -0.53
C ARG A 524 -46.51 30.16 0.51
N THR A 525 -47.63 29.52 0.14
CA THR A 525 -48.38 28.59 0.98
C THR A 525 -47.76 27.19 1.02
N GLU A 526 -46.93 26.80 0.05
CA GLU A 526 -46.23 25.54 -0.07
C GLU A 526 -44.78 25.62 0.45
N SER A 527 -44.30 26.84 0.78
CA SER A 527 -42.94 27.10 1.20
C SER A 527 -42.68 26.56 2.59
N GLN A 528 -41.56 25.84 2.75
CA GLN A 528 -41.12 25.20 3.98
C GLN A 528 -39.75 25.76 4.42
N ALA A 529 -39.38 25.58 5.69
CA ALA A 529 -38.06 25.97 6.20
C ALA A 529 -36.99 24.93 5.84
N GLN A 530 -37.36 23.67 5.66
CA GLN A 530 -36.48 22.58 5.30
C GLN A 530 -37.13 21.67 4.26
N TYR A 531 -36.29 21.13 3.39
CA TYR A 531 -36.70 20.27 2.29
C TYR A 531 -35.96 18.93 2.35
N GLY A 532 -36.55 17.89 1.78
CA GLY A 532 -35.94 16.54 1.70
C GLY A 532 -35.98 15.97 0.29
N ALA A 533 -35.39 14.80 0.12
CA ALA A 533 -35.32 14.12 -1.17
C ALA A 533 -36.69 13.87 -1.83
N SER A 534 -37.75 13.73 -1.02
CA SER A 534 -39.15 13.57 -1.47
C SER A 534 -39.72 14.82 -2.13
N ASP A 535 -39.12 15.99 -1.92
CA ASP A 535 -39.53 17.26 -2.54
C ASP A 535 -39.01 17.42 -3.98
N GLU A 536 -38.02 16.62 -4.37
CA GLU A 536 -37.50 16.51 -5.73
C GLU A 536 -38.49 15.72 -6.60
N ARG A 537 -39.61 16.35 -6.92
CA ARG A 537 -40.71 15.75 -7.73
C ARG A 537 -41.36 16.84 -8.55
N ASP A 538 -42.11 16.41 -9.56
CA ASP A 538 -42.91 17.30 -10.44
C ASP A 538 -42.08 18.43 -11.06
N LEU A 539 -40.87 18.12 -11.47
CA LEU A 539 -39.94 19.11 -12.06
C LEU A 539 -40.37 19.47 -13.47
N VAL A 540 -40.10 20.73 -13.83
CA VAL A 540 -40.16 21.25 -15.19
C VAL A 540 -38.77 21.29 -15.76
N ILE A 541 -38.48 20.50 -16.78
CA ILE A 541 -37.16 20.49 -17.43
C ILE A 541 -36.95 21.82 -18.15
N ALA A 542 -35.96 22.56 -17.73
CA ALA A 542 -35.59 23.86 -18.33
C ALA A 542 -34.68 23.72 -19.54
N GLY A 543 -33.76 22.77 -19.52
CA GLY A 543 -32.82 22.53 -20.58
C GLY A 543 -31.67 21.60 -20.21
N LEU A 544 -30.63 21.65 -21.05
CA LEU A 544 -29.47 20.79 -20.94
C LEU A 544 -28.18 21.64 -20.79
N LEU A 545 -27.26 21.11 -20.06
CA LEU A 545 -25.90 21.60 -19.95
C LEU A 545 -24.96 20.53 -20.52
N THR A 546 -24.02 20.94 -21.36
CA THR A 546 -23.03 20.06 -21.93
C THR A 546 -21.64 20.47 -21.50
N PHE A 547 -20.87 19.47 -21.04
CA PHE A 547 -19.53 19.66 -20.53
C PHE A 547 -18.52 18.90 -21.39
N LEU A 548 -17.41 19.54 -21.67
CA LEU A 548 -16.27 18.91 -22.32
C LEU A 548 -15.29 18.44 -21.25
N ASP A 549 -14.92 17.17 -21.33
CA ASP A 549 -13.93 16.54 -20.49
C ASP A 549 -12.75 16.07 -21.37
N PRO A 550 -11.81 16.97 -21.72
CA PRO A 550 -10.80 16.68 -22.73
C PRO A 550 -9.83 15.61 -22.22
N PRO A 551 -9.41 14.65 -23.08
CA PRO A 551 -8.41 13.67 -22.71
C PRO A 551 -7.06 14.34 -22.42
N LYS A 552 -6.27 13.75 -21.55
CA LYS A 552 -4.89 14.17 -21.29
C LYS A 552 -4.00 13.77 -22.47
N GLU A 553 -3.12 14.68 -22.88
CA GLU A 553 -2.14 14.39 -23.94
C GLU A 553 -1.19 13.23 -23.55
N THR A 554 -0.93 13.08 -22.26
CA THR A 554 -0.05 12.02 -21.72
C THR A 554 -0.74 10.67 -21.55
N ALA A 555 -2.07 10.59 -21.58
CA ALA A 555 -2.81 9.35 -21.33
C ALA A 555 -2.57 8.29 -22.41
N GLY A 556 -2.62 8.66 -23.68
CA GLY A 556 -2.37 7.73 -24.79
C GLY A 556 -0.99 7.08 -24.75
N PRO A 557 0.10 7.88 -24.69
CA PRO A 557 1.45 7.34 -24.53
C PRO A 557 1.63 6.48 -23.29
N ALA A 558 1.02 6.84 -22.16
CA ALA A 558 1.10 6.07 -20.91
C ALA A 558 0.40 4.71 -21.02
N ILE A 559 -0.77 4.65 -21.67
CA ILE A 559 -1.50 3.40 -21.93
C ILE A 559 -0.69 2.50 -22.86
N ALA A 560 -0.08 3.05 -23.89
CA ALA A 560 0.80 2.30 -24.80
C ALA A 560 2.01 1.72 -24.05
N ALA A 561 2.66 2.50 -23.19
CA ALA A 561 3.77 2.06 -22.35
C ALA A 561 3.36 0.95 -21.38
N LEU A 562 2.21 1.06 -20.72
CA LEU A 562 1.67 0.02 -19.85
C LEU A 562 1.38 -1.28 -20.62
N ARG A 563 0.81 -1.16 -21.81
CA ARG A 563 0.54 -2.34 -22.68
C ARG A 563 1.83 -3.03 -23.10
N GLU A 564 2.86 -2.29 -23.49
CA GLU A 564 4.18 -2.83 -23.83
C GLU A 564 4.81 -3.57 -22.64
N ASN A 565 4.53 -3.13 -21.43
CA ASN A 565 4.98 -3.76 -20.19
C ASN A 565 4.02 -4.84 -19.65
N GLY A 566 3.08 -5.29 -20.47
CA GLY A 566 2.16 -6.38 -20.14
C GLY A 566 1.03 -6.02 -19.17
N VAL A 567 0.73 -4.74 -19.01
CA VAL A 567 -0.39 -4.26 -18.19
C VAL A 567 -1.57 -3.87 -19.09
N ALA A 568 -2.68 -4.59 -18.98
CA ALA A 568 -3.93 -4.24 -19.65
C ALA A 568 -4.67 -3.17 -18.84
N VAL A 569 -5.13 -2.13 -19.50
CA VAL A 569 -5.90 -1.06 -18.87
C VAL A 569 -7.39 -1.27 -19.12
N LYS A 570 -8.18 -1.27 -18.05
CA LYS A 570 -9.65 -1.32 -18.09
C LYS A 570 -10.21 -0.09 -17.38
N VAL A 571 -11.33 0.42 -17.90
CA VAL A 571 -11.95 1.65 -17.38
C VAL A 571 -13.25 1.29 -16.67
N LEU A 572 -13.34 1.65 -15.39
CA LEU A 572 -14.51 1.45 -14.55
C LEU A 572 -15.04 2.82 -14.13
N THR A 573 -16.17 3.22 -14.68
CA THR A 573 -16.71 4.56 -14.48
C THR A 573 -18.20 4.54 -14.15
N GLY A 574 -18.67 5.55 -13.39
CA GLY A 574 -20.07 5.83 -13.19
C GLY A 574 -20.72 6.60 -14.34
N ASP A 575 -19.96 7.03 -15.34
CA ASP A 575 -20.40 7.85 -16.46
C ASP A 575 -21.17 7.08 -17.53
N ASN A 576 -21.71 7.85 -18.48
CA ASN A 576 -22.41 7.33 -19.65
C ASN A 576 -21.49 6.48 -20.53
N PRO A 577 -21.97 5.32 -21.04
CA PRO A 577 -21.14 4.40 -21.84
C PRO A 577 -20.67 5.01 -23.16
N VAL A 578 -21.46 5.87 -23.81
CA VAL A 578 -21.15 6.46 -25.13
C VAL A 578 -19.99 7.44 -24.99
N VAL A 579 -20.04 8.34 -24.02
CA VAL A 579 -18.96 9.31 -23.73
C VAL A 579 -17.69 8.60 -23.31
N SER A 580 -17.82 7.63 -22.43
CA SER A 580 -16.68 6.85 -21.93
C SER A 580 -15.99 6.08 -23.04
N ALA A 581 -16.76 5.44 -23.92
CA ALA A 581 -16.25 4.72 -25.09
C ALA A 581 -15.49 5.66 -26.04
N LYS A 582 -16.02 6.84 -26.31
CA LYS A 582 -15.35 7.84 -27.18
C LYS A 582 -13.99 8.25 -26.62
N ILE A 583 -13.94 8.66 -25.37
CA ILE A 583 -12.69 9.10 -24.72
C ILE A 583 -11.67 7.94 -24.67
N CYS A 584 -12.11 6.74 -24.36
CA CYS A 584 -11.24 5.58 -24.35
C CYS A 584 -10.63 5.28 -25.74
N ARG A 585 -11.39 5.44 -26.81
CA ARG A 585 -10.86 5.31 -28.19
C ARG A 585 -9.83 6.39 -28.50
N GLU A 586 -10.09 7.63 -28.10
CA GLU A 586 -9.16 8.75 -28.32
C GLU A 586 -7.81 8.55 -27.62
N VAL A 587 -7.79 7.89 -26.48
CA VAL A 587 -6.54 7.56 -25.77
C VAL A 587 -5.91 6.23 -26.21
N GLY A 588 -6.46 5.55 -27.21
CA GLY A 588 -5.89 4.36 -27.81
C GLY A 588 -6.30 3.02 -27.21
N LEU A 589 -7.37 2.99 -26.42
CA LEU A 589 -7.96 1.74 -25.92
C LEU A 589 -8.87 1.10 -26.98
N ASP A 590 -8.81 -0.21 -27.10
CA ASP A 590 -9.76 -1.00 -27.87
C ASP A 590 -11.02 -1.24 -27.03
N VAL A 591 -12.06 -0.50 -27.31
CA VAL A 591 -13.21 -0.41 -26.41
C VAL A 591 -14.16 -1.60 -26.53
N GLY A 592 -14.38 -2.12 -27.73
CA GLY A 592 -15.42 -3.12 -27.94
C GLY A 592 -16.82 -2.57 -27.52
N GLU A 593 -17.62 -3.42 -26.89
CA GLU A 593 -18.93 -3.07 -26.36
C GLU A 593 -18.85 -2.81 -24.84
N PRO A 594 -19.23 -1.59 -24.34
CA PRO A 594 -19.23 -1.31 -22.92
C PRO A 594 -20.21 -2.21 -22.13
N LEU A 595 -19.80 -2.65 -20.93
CA LEU A 595 -20.66 -3.40 -20.02
C LEU A 595 -21.30 -2.42 -19.02
N LEU A 596 -22.61 -2.51 -18.85
CA LEU A 596 -23.35 -1.64 -17.96
C LEU A 596 -23.50 -2.24 -16.55
N GLY A 597 -23.53 -1.38 -15.54
CA GLY A 597 -23.70 -1.81 -14.15
C GLY A 597 -24.99 -2.59 -13.89
N ARG A 598 -26.09 -2.20 -14.50
CA ARG A 598 -27.37 -2.93 -14.39
C ARG A 598 -27.29 -4.37 -14.92
N ASP A 599 -26.50 -4.62 -15.96
CA ASP A 599 -26.33 -5.95 -16.51
C ASP A 599 -25.43 -6.81 -15.60
N ILE A 600 -24.48 -6.19 -14.92
CA ILE A 600 -23.63 -6.85 -13.92
C ILE A 600 -24.45 -7.41 -12.76
N ASP A 601 -25.45 -6.68 -12.28
CA ASP A 601 -26.33 -7.14 -11.18
C ASP A 601 -27.16 -8.38 -11.55
N LEU A 602 -27.44 -8.56 -12.84
CA LEU A 602 -28.22 -9.70 -13.36
C LEU A 602 -27.37 -10.93 -13.69
N MET A 603 -26.04 -10.81 -13.67
CA MET A 603 -25.11 -11.88 -14.01
C MET A 603 -24.72 -12.71 -12.79
N ASP A 604 -24.49 -14.01 -13.03
CA ASP A 604 -23.76 -14.85 -12.10
C ASP A 604 -22.25 -14.57 -12.14
N ASP A 605 -21.52 -15.04 -11.15
CA ASP A 605 -20.08 -14.78 -11.06
C ASP A 605 -19.29 -15.38 -12.22
N ALA A 606 -19.67 -16.55 -12.74
CA ALA A 606 -18.99 -17.19 -13.86
C ALA A 606 -19.15 -16.38 -15.16
N THR A 607 -20.35 -15.87 -15.45
CA THR A 607 -20.61 -15.01 -16.62
C THR A 607 -19.88 -13.69 -16.49
N LEU A 608 -19.86 -13.08 -15.30
CA LEU A 608 -19.12 -11.85 -15.05
C LEU A 608 -17.62 -12.03 -15.23
N GLN A 609 -17.02 -13.11 -14.74
CA GLN A 609 -15.59 -13.42 -14.92
C GLN A 609 -15.23 -13.48 -16.41
N ARG A 610 -16.03 -14.15 -17.22
CA ARG A 610 -15.79 -14.21 -18.67
C ARG A 610 -15.91 -12.84 -19.33
N LEU A 611 -16.97 -12.08 -19.05
CA LEU A 611 -17.18 -10.76 -19.64
C LEU A 611 -16.19 -9.71 -19.12
N ALA A 612 -15.78 -9.78 -17.88
CA ALA A 612 -14.75 -8.89 -17.34
C ALA A 612 -13.40 -9.07 -18.05
N GLU A 613 -13.07 -10.29 -18.47
CA GLU A 613 -11.87 -10.56 -19.26
C GLU A 613 -11.97 -9.97 -20.67
N GLU A 614 -13.10 -10.09 -21.34
CA GLU A 614 -13.31 -9.67 -22.73
C GLU A 614 -13.52 -8.16 -22.87
N ARG A 615 -14.15 -7.50 -21.88
CA ARG A 615 -14.53 -6.08 -21.95
C ARG A 615 -13.46 -5.17 -21.43
N THR A 616 -13.39 -3.97 -21.98
CA THR A 616 -12.42 -2.93 -21.58
C THR A 616 -13.09 -1.79 -20.82
N VAL A 617 -14.33 -1.45 -21.17
CA VAL A 617 -15.07 -0.32 -20.56
C VAL A 617 -16.28 -0.84 -19.81
N PHE A 618 -16.42 -0.39 -18.58
CA PHE A 618 -17.53 -0.69 -17.68
C PHE A 618 -18.13 0.65 -17.25
N ALA A 619 -19.36 0.89 -17.63
CA ALA A 619 -20.03 2.18 -17.47
C ALA A 619 -21.22 2.11 -16.53
N LYS A 620 -21.63 3.26 -15.99
CA LYS A 620 -22.75 3.39 -15.03
C LYS A 620 -22.62 2.45 -13.82
N LEU A 621 -21.40 2.28 -13.30
CA LEU A 621 -21.12 1.43 -12.16
C LEU A 621 -21.41 2.14 -10.83
N THR A 622 -22.01 1.38 -9.91
CA THR A 622 -22.02 1.70 -8.48
C THR A 622 -20.68 1.31 -7.83
N PRO A 623 -20.37 1.80 -6.63
CA PRO A 623 -19.17 1.39 -5.90
C PRO A 623 -19.03 -0.12 -5.69
N LEU A 624 -20.13 -0.79 -5.36
CA LEU A 624 -20.17 -2.25 -5.17
C LEU A 624 -19.96 -3.02 -6.48
N GLN A 625 -20.48 -2.51 -7.59
CA GLN A 625 -20.27 -3.11 -8.91
C GLN A 625 -18.82 -2.97 -9.36
N LYS A 626 -18.15 -1.84 -9.07
CA LYS A 626 -16.70 -1.69 -9.30
C LYS A 626 -15.91 -2.78 -8.57
N SER A 627 -16.18 -2.97 -7.29
CA SER A 627 -15.54 -4.02 -6.48
C SER A 627 -15.82 -5.42 -7.03
N ARG A 628 -17.03 -5.70 -7.48
CA ARG A 628 -17.41 -6.99 -8.06
C ARG A 628 -16.66 -7.29 -9.35
N VAL A 629 -16.45 -6.30 -10.22
CA VAL A 629 -15.64 -6.45 -11.44
C VAL A 629 -14.19 -6.77 -11.09
N LEU A 630 -13.62 -6.09 -10.09
CA LEU A 630 -12.25 -6.38 -9.62
C LEU A 630 -12.12 -7.82 -9.13
N LYS A 631 -13.07 -8.28 -8.31
CA LYS A 631 -13.08 -9.65 -7.80
C LYS A 631 -13.22 -10.70 -8.92
N ALA A 632 -14.00 -10.40 -9.94
CA ALA A 632 -14.11 -11.25 -11.13
C ALA A 632 -12.79 -11.38 -11.88
N LEU A 633 -12.07 -10.28 -12.08
CA LEU A 633 -10.73 -10.28 -12.69
C LEU A 633 -9.71 -11.02 -11.82
N GLN A 634 -9.75 -10.85 -10.52
CA GLN A 634 -8.90 -11.59 -9.58
C GLN A 634 -9.20 -13.09 -9.62
N GLY A 635 -10.46 -13.47 -9.76
CA GLY A 635 -10.89 -14.86 -9.94
C GLY A 635 -10.34 -15.52 -11.20
N ASN A 636 -10.03 -14.73 -12.24
CA ASN A 636 -9.36 -15.18 -13.47
C ASN A 636 -7.84 -15.33 -13.33
N GLY A 637 -7.29 -15.11 -12.15
CA GLY A 637 -5.87 -15.23 -11.86
C GLY A 637 -5.04 -13.96 -12.11
N HIS A 638 -5.70 -12.81 -12.38
CA HIS A 638 -5.02 -11.53 -12.54
C HIS A 638 -4.63 -10.90 -11.20
N THR A 639 -3.51 -10.18 -11.19
CA THR A 639 -3.16 -9.24 -10.15
C THR A 639 -3.68 -7.86 -10.56
N VAL A 640 -4.72 -7.40 -9.88
CA VAL A 640 -5.48 -6.22 -10.28
C VAL A 640 -5.09 -5.01 -9.44
N GLY A 641 -4.66 -3.95 -10.12
CA GLY A 641 -4.54 -2.62 -9.53
C GLY A 641 -5.78 -1.78 -9.82
N PHE A 642 -6.17 -0.94 -8.89
CA PHE A 642 -7.25 0.02 -9.07
C PHE A 642 -6.78 1.43 -8.75
N LEU A 643 -6.95 2.34 -9.68
CA LEU A 643 -6.68 3.78 -9.52
C LEU A 643 -7.99 4.54 -9.40
N GLY A 644 -8.19 5.17 -8.25
CA GLY A 644 -9.37 5.95 -7.96
C GLY A 644 -9.10 7.06 -6.93
N ASP A 645 -9.89 8.11 -6.96
CA ASP A 645 -9.72 9.31 -6.13
C ASP A 645 -11.00 9.78 -5.45
N GLY A 646 -12.13 9.15 -5.74
CA GLY A 646 -13.45 9.51 -5.24
C GLY A 646 -13.95 8.64 -4.09
N ILE A 647 -15.05 9.07 -3.47
CA ILE A 647 -15.74 8.35 -2.40
C ILE A 647 -16.21 6.97 -2.89
N ASN A 648 -16.71 6.95 -4.12
CA ASN A 648 -17.24 5.75 -4.78
C ASN A 648 -16.17 4.72 -5.14
N ASP A 649 -14.91 5.07 -4.96
CA ASP A 649 -13.78 4.18 -5.27
C ASP A 649 -13.25 3.43 -4.05
N ALA A 650 -13.64 3.81 -2.84
CA ALA A 650 -13.10 3.24 -1.61
C ALA A 650 -13.27 1.71 -1.49
N PRO A 651 -14.42 1.10 -1.81
CA PRO A 651 -14.54 -0.36 -1.79
C PRO A 651 -13.62 -1.04 -2.80
N ALA A 652 -13.52 -0.50 -4.02
CA ALA A 652 -12.65 -1.02 -5.05
C ALA A 652 -11.16 -0.88 -4.68
N LEU A 653 -10.75 0.23 -4.08
CA LEU A 653 -9.38 0.45 -3.60
C LEU A 653 -8.98 -0.57 -2.53
N ARG A 654 -9.90 -0.95 -1.65
CA ARG A 654 -9.65 -1.97 -0.61
C ARG A 654 -9.60 -3.38 -1.17
N ASP A 655 -10.46 -3.70 -2.13
CA ASP A 655 -10.59 -5.05 -2.69
C ASP A 655 -9.56 -5.35 -3.79
N ALA A 656 -8.93 -4.33 -4.37
CA ALA A 656 -7.84 -4.50 -5.34
C ALA A 656 -6.59 -5.12 -4.69
N ASP A 657 -5.80 -5.84 -5.46
CA ASP A 657 -4.49 -6.35 -5.02
C ASP A 657 -3.53 -5.20 -4.68
N VAL A 658 -3.61 -4.11 -5.42
CA VAL A 658 -2.97 -2.83 -5.09
C VAL A 658 -3.93 -1.70 -5.35
N GLY A 659 -4.33 -1.00 -4.30
CA GLY A 659 -5.15 0.21 -4.36
C GLY A 659 -4.26 1.43 -4.55
N ILE A 660 -4.53 2.23 -5.56
CA ILE A 660 -3.75 3.41 -5.93
C ILE A 660 -4.67 4.63 -5.90
N SER A 661 -4.27 5.67 -5.20
CA SER A 661 -4.98 6.95 -5.20
C SER A 661 -4.02 8.08 -5.54
N VAL A 662 -4.52 9.30 -5.54
CA VAL A 662 -3.75 10.50 -5.81
C VAL A 662 -3.78 11.43 -4.62
N ASP A 663 -2.79 12.32 -4.50
CA ASP A 663 -2.71 13.28 -3.39
C ASP A 663 -3.90 14.27 -3.37
N SER A 664 -4.45 14.59 -4.52
CA SER A 664 -5.67 15.41 -4.68
C SER A 664 -6.98 14.65 -4.44
N GLY A 665 -6.92 13.35 -4.17
CA GLY A 665 -8.10 12.53 -3.92
C GLY A 665 -8.78 12.81 -2.57
N THR A 666 -9.99 12.27 -2.38
CA THR A 666 -10.71 12.37 -1.11
C THR A 666 -9.97 11.63 0.01
N ASP A 667 -10.18 12.03 1.25
CA ASP A 667 -9.51 11.41 2.40
C ASP A 667 -9.78 9.91 2.48
N ILE A 668 -11.01 9.48 2.22
CA ILE A 668 -11.37 8.06 2.25
C ILE A 668 -10.68 7.27 1.14
N ALA A 669 -10.52 7.85 -0.05
CA ALA A 669 -9.78 7.22 -1.14
C ALA A 669 -8.30 7.06 -0.79
N LYS A 670 -7.67 8.11 -0.27
CA LYS A 670 -6.27 8.07 0.17
C LYS A 670 -6.05 7.06 1.32
N GLU A 671 -6.97 6.97 2.26
CA GLU A 671 -6.88 6.02 3.37
C GLU A 671 -7.06 4.58 2.93
N SER A 672 -7.93 4.32 1.96
CA SER A 672 -8.19 3.00 1.39
C SER A 672 -7.09 2.51 0.45
N ALA A 673 -6.25 3.40 -0.06
CA ALA A 673 -5.20 3.07 -1.01
C ALA A 673 -3.92 2.56 -0.33
N ASP A 674 -3.17 1.74 -1.05
CA ASP A 674 -1.85 1.26 -0.66
C ASP A 674 -0.73 2.18 -1.15
N ILE A 675 -0.95 2.85 -2.26
CA ILE A 675 0.00 3.72 -2.95
C ILE A 675 -0.69 5.04 -3.30
N ILE A 676 0.02 6.15 -3.12
CA ILE A 676 -0.45 7.49 -3.47
C ILE A 676 0.46 8.08 -4.54
N LEU A 677 -0.13 8.53 -5.64
CA LEU A 677 0.57 9.30 -6.66
C LEU A 677 0.51 10.78 -6.30
N LEU A 678 1.66 11.46 -6.28
CA LEU A 678 1.72 12.92 -6.03
C LEU A 678 1.29 13.74 -7.24
N GLU A 679 1.28 13.14 -8.42
CA GLU A 679 0.67 13.67 -9.64
C GLU A 679 -0.34 12.68 -10.20
N LYS A 680 -1.50 13.16 -10.58
CA LYS A 680 -2.55 12.37 -11.22
C LYS A 680 -2.21 12.07 -12.67
N SER A 681 -1.31 11.12 -12.89
CA SER A 681 -0.78 10.75 -14.20
C SER A 681 -0.53 9.25 -14.29
N LEU A 682 -1.02 8.64 -15.38
CA LEU A 682 -0.73 7.25 -15.69
C LEU A 682 0.76 7.00 -16.04
N MET A 683 1.47 8.05 -16.52
CA MET A 683 2.90 7.95 -16.79
C MET A 683 3.70 7.79 -15.49
N VAL A 684 3.32 8.53 -14.43
CA VAL A 684 3.89 8.37 -13.09
C VAL A 684 3.61 6.96 -12.54
N LEU A 685 2.41 6.45 -12.75
CA LEU A 685 2.04 5.08 -12.37
C LEU A 685 2.89 4.06 -13.11
N GLU A 686 3.08 4.21 -14.41
CA GLU A 686 3.91 3.31 -15.22
C GLU A 686 5.36 3.27 -14.71
N GLU A 687 5.96 4.43 -14.44
CA GLU A 687 7.29 4.51 -13.84
C GLU A 687 7.36 3.79 -12.48
N GLY A 688 6.32 3.93 -11.67
CA GLY A 688 6.18 3.24 -10.39
C GLY A 688 6.09 1.72 -10.54
N VAL A 689 5.37 1.21 -11.53
CA VAL A 689 5.28 -0.23 -11.83
C VAL A 689 6.66 -0.80 -12.18
N ILE A 690 7.41 -0.10 -13.02
CA ILE A 690 8.76 -0.52 -13.40
C ILE A 690 9.69 -0.55 -12.18
N LYS A 691 9.64 0.47 -11.33
CA LYS A 691 10.41 0.49 -10.08
C LYS A 691 9.99 -0.60 -9.09
N GLY A 692 8.72 -0.92 -9.03
CA GLY A 692 8.22 -2.06 -8.25
C GLY A 692 8.76 -3.40 -8.75
N ARG A 693 8.82 -3.60 -10.06
CA ARG A 693 9.43 -4.80 -10.68
C ARG A 693 10.93 -4.88 -10.42
N GLU A 694 11.65 -3.77 -10.48
CA GLU A 694 13.07 -3.70 -10.15
C GLU A 694 13.31 -4.09 -8.69
N THR A 695 12.54 -3.57 -7.77
CA THR A 695 12.62 -3.90 -6.34
C THR A 695 12.35 -5.38 -6.08
N PHE A 696 11.29 -5.92 -6.65
CA PHE A 696 10.96 -7.34 -6.55
C PHE A 696 12.04 -8.22 -7.18
N GLY A 697 12.60 -7.81 -8.33
CA GLY A 697 13.69 -8.52 -9.00
C GLY A 697 14.94 -8.64 -8.14
N ASN A 698 15.30 -7.59 -7.41
CA ASN A 698 16.45 -7.61 -6.49
C ASN A 698 16.20 -8.57 -5.29
N ILE A 699 14.96 -8.66 -4.82
CA ILE A 699 14.59 -9.65 -3.80
C ILE A 699 14.73 -11.08 -4.37
N MET A 700 14.26 -11.32 -5.59
CA MET A 700 14.36 -12.62 -6.24
C MET A 700 15.81 -13.03 -6.51
N LYS A 701 16.68 -12.09 -6.87
CA LYS A 701 18.13 -12.35 -6.97
C LYS A 701 18.69 -12.90 -5.66
N TYR A 702 18.43 -12.20 -4.57
CA TYR A 702 18.89 -12.63 -3.25
C TYR A 702 18.40 -14.03 -2.90
N LEU A 703 17.11 -14.30 -3.09
CA LEU A 703 16.51 -15.60 -2.78
C LEU A 703 17.14 -16.74 -3.58
N ASN A 704 17.25 -16.56 -4.89
CA ASN A 704 17.83 -17.58 -5.77
C ASN A 704 19.31 -17.80 -5.50
N MET A 705 20.08 -16.75 -5.30
CA MET A 705 21.50 -16.83 -4.95
C MET A 705 21.72 -17.56 -3.63
N THR A 706 20.96 -17.16 -2.60
CA THR A 706 21.11 -17.77 -1.26
C THR A 706 20.70 -19.23 -1.26
N ALA A 707 19.59 -19.59 -1.89
CA ALA A 707 19.14 -20.98 -1.99
C ALA A 707 20.16 -21.85 -2.75
N SER A 708 20.63 -21.38 -3.89
CA SER A 708 21.62 -22.11 -4.70
C SER A 708 22.96 -22.27 -3.99
N SER A 709 23.44 -21.19 -3.38
CA SER A 709 24.73 -21.17 -2.67
C SER A 709 24.70 -22.10 -1.47
N ASN A 710 23.63 -22.07 -0.67
CA ASN A 710 23.48 -22.95 0.50
C ASN A 710 23.37 -24.42 0.09
N PHE A 711 22.64 -24.74 -0.96
CA PHE A 711 22.55 -26.09 -1.48
C PHE A 711 23.93 -26.59 -1.95
N GLY A 712 24.66 -25.79 -2.74
CA GLY A 712 25.99 -26.14 -3.21
C GLY A 712 26.98 -26.34 -2.07
N ASN A 713 26.98 -25.46 -1.08
CA ASN A 713 27.87 -25.57 0.09
C ASN A 713 27.64 -26.84 0.89
N VAL A 714 26.39 -27.20 1.13
CA VAL A 714 26.07 -28.42 1.89
C VAL A 714 26.48 -29.67 1.13
N PHE A 715 26.28 -29.69 -0.17
CA PHE A 715 26.71 -30.78 -1.01
C PHE A 715 28.24 -30.94 -0.99
N SER A 716 28.99 -29.84 -1.08
CA SER A 716 30.45 -29.82 -0.98
C SER A 716 30.95 -30.32 0.40
N VAL A 717 30.29 -29.88 1.47
CA VAL A 717 30.58 -30.29 2.83
C VAL A 717 30.38 -31.80 3.02
N LEU A 718 29.29 -32.37 2.49
CA LEU A 718 29.02 -33.80 2.54
C LEU A 718 30.12 -34.64 1.85
N VAL A 719 30.50 -34.21 0.65
CA VAL A 719 31.57 -34.89 -0.09
C VAL A 719 32.89 -34.83 0.65
N ALA A 720 33.28 -33.66 1.14
CA ALA A 720 34.49 -33.51 1.92
C ALA A 720 34.45 -34.28 3.22
N SER A 721 33.36 -34.28 3.94
CA SER A 721 33.19 -35.03 5.19
C SER A 721 33.29 -36.53 5.01
N ALA A 722 32.86 -37.07 3.88
CA ALA A 722 32.90 -38.49 3.55
C ALA A 722 34.31 -38.98 3.21
N PHE A 723 35.14 -38.18 2.54
CA PHE A 723 36.41 -38.64 1.98
C PHE A 723 37.67 -38.08 2.67
N ILE A 724 37.60 -36.96 3.39
CA ILE A 724 38.72 -36.29 4.03
C ILE A 724 38.85 -36.71 5.49
N PRO A 725 40.05 -37.09 5.98
CA PRO A 725 40.21 -37.61 7.35
C PRO A 725 40.16 -36.54 8.46
N PHE A 726 40.15 -35.28 8.10
CA PHE A 726 39.97 -34.12 9.02
C PHE A 726 38.81 -33.28 8.58
N LEU A 727 38.37 -32.33 9.42
CA LEU A 727 37.29 -31.43 9.03
C LEU A 727 37.76 -30.54 7.84
N PRO A 728 36.94 -30.44 6.76
CA PRO A 728 37.31 -29.66 5.61
C PRO A 728 37.38 -28.15 5.91
N MET A 729 36.68 -27.71 6.95
CA MET A 729 36.74 -26.37 7.49
C MET A 729 36.34 -26.41 8.97
N LEU A 730 36.92 -25.62 9.84
CA LEU A 730 36.46 -25.50 11.20
C LEU A 730 35.14 -24.70 11.28
N ALA A 731 34.40 -24.88 12.36
CA ALA A 731 33.16 -24.15 12.60
C ALA A 731 33.34 -22.64 12.48
N ILE A 732 34.43 -22.11 13.07
CA ILE A 732 34.73 -20.67 13.01
C ILE A 732 35.04 -20.17 11.59
N HIS A 733 35.66 -21.01 10.76
CA HIS A 733 35.91 -20.66 9.34
C HIS A 733 34.62 -20.53 8.56
N LEU A 734 33.67 -21.44 8.74
CA LEU A 734 32.33 -21.38 8.10
C LEU A 734 31.56 -20.14 8.55
N LEU A 735 31.61 -19.83 9.84
CA LEU A 735 30.92 -18.65 10.37
C LEU A 735 31.51 -17.36 9.82
N LEU A 736 32.84 -17.24 9.78
CA LEU A 736 33.51 -16.08 9.22
C LEU A 736 33.21 -15.93 7.72
N GLN A 737 33.25 -17.01 6.97
CA GLN A 737 32.93 -17.03 5.54
C GLN A 737 31.49 -16.60 5.28
N ASN A 738 30.53 -17.12 6.04
CA ASN A 738 29.13 -16.76 5.93
C ASN A 738 28.90 -15.28 6.26
N LEU A 739 29.53 -14.77 7.31
CA LEU A 739 29.44 -13.34 7.66
C LEU A 739 29.98 -12.44 6.54
N MET A 740 31.12 -12.76 5.96
CA MET A 740 31.71 -12.00 4.87
C MET A 740 30.83 -12.06 3.61
N TYR A 741 30.28 -13.21 3.31
CA TYR A 741 29.35 -13.37 2.19
C TYR A 741 28.05 -12.56 2.39
N ASP A 742 27.47 -12.61 3.58
CA ASP A 742 26.28 -11.83 3.92
C ASP A 742 26.52 -10.33 3.79
N ILE A 743 27.70 -9.85 4.21
CA ILE A 743 28.10 -8.44 4.01
C ILE A 743 28.15 -8.11 2.52
N SER A 744 28.63 -8.99 1.67
CA SER A 744 28.67 -8.76 0.22
C SER A 744 27.28 -8.58 -0.39
N GLN A 745 26.27 -9.25 0.16
CA GLN A 745 24.88 -9.20 -0.32
C GLN A 745 24.11 -7.97 0.15
N LEU A 746 24.59 -7.20 1.13
CA LEU A 746 23.93 -5.97 1.60
C LEU A 746 23.81 -4.90 0.51
N SER A 747 24.60 -4.97 -0.53
CA SER A 747 24.58 -4.05 -1.67
C SER A 747 23.57 -4.40 -2.76
N LEU A 748 22.97 -5.59 -2.74
CA LEU A 748 22.00 -6.05 -3.75
C LEU A 748 20.80 -5.11 -3.96
N PRO A 749 20.23 -4.43 -2.95
CA PRO A 749 19.17 -3.46 -3.16
C PRO A 749 19.50 -2.34 -4.15
N TRP A 750 20.79 -2.02 -4.36
CA TRP A 750 21.26 -1.01 -5.31
C TRP A 750 21.52 -1.54 -6.72
N ASP A 751 21.35 -2.84 -6.95
CA ASP A 751 21.63 -3.43 -8.25
C ASP A 751 20.55 -3.08 -9.28
N LYS A 752 20.92 -3.26 -10.56
CA LYS A 752 20.07 -3.01 -11.73
C LYS A 752 19.40 -4.31 -12.15
N MET A 753 18.20 -4.20 -12.74
CA MET A 753 17.51 -5.34 -13.38
C MET A 753 17.67 -5.29 -14.87
N ASP A 754 17.66 -6.47 -15.49
CA ASP A 754 17.64 -6.63 -16.95
C ASP A 754 16.31 -6.10 -17.52
N LYS A 755 16.36 -5.48 -18.70
CA LYS A 755 15.18 -4.91 -19.37
C LYS A 755 14.13 -5.98 -19.68
N GLU A 756 14.52 -7.19 -19.99
CA GLU A 756 13.64 -8.32 -20.28
C GLU A 756 12.84 -8.74 -19.06
N PHE A 757 13.42 -8.64 -17.86
CA PHE A 757 12.70 -8.88 -16.61
C PHE A 757 11.66 -7.78 -16.34
N LEU A 758 12.00 -6.52 -16.59
CA LEU A 758 11.11 -5.38 -16.35
C LEU A 758 9.97 -5.29 -17.38
N ALA A 759 10.06 -5.98 -18.50
CA ALA A 759 9.08 -5.90 -19.59
C ALA A 759 7.77 -6.65 -19.31
N LYS A 760 7.72 -7.52 -18.31
CA LYS A 760 6.56 -8.36 -18.00
C LYS A 760 6.20 -8.28 -16.50
N PRO A 761 4.92 -8.46 -16.16
CA PRO A 761 4.51 -8.63 -14.76
C PRO A 761 5.19 -9.85 -14.14
N ARG A 762 5.64 -9.70 -12.89
CA ARG A 762 6.35 -10.75 -12.17
C ARG A 762 5.60 -11.13 -10.89
N LYS A 763 5.22 -12.40 -10.82
CA LYS A 763 4.54 -13.00 -9.68
C LYS A 763 5.51 -13.87 -8.89
N TRP A 764 5.16 -14.13 -7.64
CA TRP A 764 5.92 -15.03 -6.79
C TRP A 764 5.84 -16.47 -7.29
N ASP A 765 7.00 -17.11 -7.53
CA ASP A 765 7.09 -18.50 -7.96
C ASP A 765 8.09 -19.28 -7.10
N SER A 766 7.60 -19.92 -6.05
CA SER A 766 8.42 -20.72 -5.15
C SER A 766 8.91 -22.03 -5.78
N LYS A 767 8.21 -22.56 -6.78
CA LYS A 767 8.63 -23.77 -7.49
C LYS A 767 9.88 -23.50 -8.32
N ASN A 768 9.97 -22.33 -8.94
CA ASN A 768 11.15 -21.93 -9.69
C ASN A 768 12.37 -21.79 -8.79
N ILE A 769 12.22 -21.30 -7.58
CA ILE A 769 13.32 -21.20 -6.59
C ILE A 769 13.86 -22.59 -6.26
N GLY A 770 13.01 -23.58 -6.03
CA GLY A 770 13.41 -24.97 -5.79
C GLY A 770 14.15 -25.60 -6.98
N ARG A 771 13.63 -25.41 -8.19
CA ARG A 771 14.30 -25.87 -9.44
C ARG A 771 15.66 -25.20 -9.63
N PHE A 772 15.71 -23.90 -9.43
CA PHE A 772 16.93 -23.11 -9.52
C PHE A 772 17.98 -23.59 -8.55
N MET A 773 17.60 -23.83 -7.30
CA MET A 773 18.47 -24.38 -6.27
C MET A 773 19.09 -25.72 -6.67
N VAL A 774 18.29 -26.65 -7.15
CA VAL A 774 18.75 -28.00 -7.55
C VAL A 774 19.62 -27.98 -8.81
N TRP A 775 19.32 -27.12 -9.78
CA TRP A 775 20.06 -27.07 -11.06
C TRP A 775 21.36 -26.27 -10.97
N ILE A 776 21.36 -25.19 -10.26
CA ILE A 776 22.50 -24.24 -10.22
C ILE A 776 23.40 -24.49 -9.02
N GLY A 777 22.86 -24.92 -7.88
CA GLY A 777 23.64 -25.15 -6.65
C GLY A 777 24.85 -26.08 -6.85
N PRO A 778 24.70 -27.27 -7.43
CA PRO A 778 25.80 -28.21 -7.63
C PRO A 778 26.92 -27.69 -8.53
N THR A 779 26.70 -26.65 -9.34
CA THR A 779 27.73 -26.08 -10.23
C THR A 779 28.95 -25.58 -9.44
N SER A 780 28.73 -24.90 -8.31
CA SER A 780 29.83 -24.46 -7.44
C SER A 780 30.52 -25.63 -6.74
N SER A 781 29.78 -26.68 -6.42
CA SER A 781 30.31 -27.89 -5.75
C SER A 781 31.35 -28.63 -6.57
N ILE A 782 31.22 -28.65 -7.90
CA ILE A 782 32.21 -29.25 -8.79
C ILE A 782 33.58 -28.59 -8.58
N PHE A 783 33.64 -27.28 -8.43
CA PHE A 783 34.87 -26.54 -8.25
C PHE A 783 35.37 -26.57 -6.82
N ASP A 784 34.51 -26.73 -5.83
CA ASP A 784 34.93 -27.06 -4.46
C ASP A 784 35.63 -28.43 -4.43
N ILE A 785 35.09 -29.43 -5.11
CA ILE A 785 35.70 -30.75 -5.24
C ILE A 785 37.05 -30.68 -5.96
N THR A 786 37.17 -29.89 -7.03
CA THR A 786 38.46 -29.70 -7.73
C THR A 786 39.47 -29.01 -6.80
N THR A 787 39.05 -28.09 -5.97
CA THR A 787 39.91 -27.47 -4.96
C THR A 787 40.36 -28.46 -3.88
N TYR A 788 39.50 -29.38 -3.46
CA TYR A 788 39.88 -30.48 -2.57
C TYR A 788 40.94 -31.36 -3.18
N ALA A 789 40.76 -31.76 -4.45
CA ALA A 789 41.76 -32.56 -5.18
C ALA A 789 43.09 -31.79 -5.36
N LEU A 790 43.04 -30.51 -5.66
CA LEU A 790 44.21 -29.66 -5.77
C LEU A 790 45.00 -29.61 -4.46
N MET A 791 44.31 -29.30 -3.35
CA MET A 791 44.96 -29.23 -2.03
C MET A 791 45.48 -30.59 -1.56
N TRP A 792 44.79 -31.67 -1.87
CA TRP A 792 45.17 -33.03 -1.49
C TRP A 792 46.33 -33.55 -2.31
N PHE A 793 46.33 -33.41 -3.62
CA PHE A 793 47.30 -34.00 -4.52
C PHE A 793 48.45 -33.09 -4.90
N VAL A 794 48.19 -31.82 -5.24
CA VAL A 794 49.21 -30.89 -5.72
C VAL A 794 49.97 -30.26 -4.57
N PHE A 795 49.27 -29.81 -3.52
CA PHE A 795 49.88 -29.18 -2.35
C PHE A 795 50.16 -30.17 -1.21
N ALA A 796 49.83 -31.45 -1.39
CA ALA A 796 50.07 -32.51 -0.46
C ALA A 796 49.48 -32.29 0.96
N ALA A 797 48.39 -31.48 1.08
CA ALA A 797 47.65 -31.24 2.31
C ALA A 797 46.75 -32.43 2.65
N ASN A 798 47.32 -33.63 2.84
CA ASN A 798 46.61 -34.88 2.95
C ASN A 798 46.77 -35.58 4.30
N SER A 799 47.28 -34.89 5.32
CA SER A 799 47.41 -35.38 6.69
C SER A 799 46.79 -34.40 7.67
N PRO A 800 46.39 -34.83 8.88
CA PRO A 800 45.89 -33.93 9.92
C PRO A 800 46.86 -32.82 10.30
N GLU A 801 48.15 -32.98 10.11
CA GLU A 801 49.15 -31.94 10.36
C GLU A 801 49.12 -30.82 9.32
N MET A 802 48.65 -31.09 8.12
CA MET A 802 48.49 -30.15 7.01
C MET A 802 47.06 -29.61 6.85
N GLN A 803 46.19 -29.87 7.79
CA GLN A 803 44.77 -29.46 7.73
C GLN A 803 44.60 -27.97 7.60
N SER A 804 45.41 -27.15 8.25
CA SER A 804 45.36 -25.69 8.15
C SER A 804 45.55 -25.17 6.73
N LEU A 805 46.48 -25.77 5.96
CA LEU A 805 46.72 -25.42 4.57
C LEU A 805 45.50 -25.77 3.69
N PHE A 806 44.95 -26.96 3.85
CA PHE A 806 43.76 -27.42 3.17
C PHE A 806 42.58 -26.49 3.46
N GLN A 807 42.33 -26.20 4.73
CA GLN A 807 41.25 -25.32 5.17
C GLN A 807 41.43 -23.89 4.62
N SER A 808 42.62 -23.36 4.60
CA SER A 808 42.92 -22.04 4.02
C SER A 808 42.65 -21.99 2.52
N GLY A 809 43.04 -23.05 1.79
CA GLY A 809 42.78 -23.16 0.35
C GLY A 809 41.28 -23.16 0.03
N TRP A 810 40.53 -23.95 0.73
CA TRP A 810 39.07 -23.99 0.52
C TRP A 810 38.37 -22.72 1.04
N PHE A 811 38.83 -22.14 2.14
CA PHE A 811 38.28 -20.88 2.65
C PHE A 811 38.31 -19.76 1.59
N ILE A 812 39.47 -19.57 0.95
CA ILE A 812 39.63 -18.56 -0.10
C ILE A 812 38.77 -18.91 -1.31
N GLU A 813 38.89 -20.12 -1.84
CA GLU A 813 38.16 -20.55 -3.02
C GLU A 813 36.65 -20.49 -2.79
N GLY A 814 36.18 -21.02 -1.68
CA GLY A 814 34.78 -21.02 -1.32
C GLY A 814 34.20 -19.60 -1.19
N LEU A 815 34.90 -18.67 -0.52
CA LEU A 815 34.48 -17.30 -0.37
C LEU A 815 34.48 -16.56 -1.73
N LEU A 816 35.52 -16.73 -2.52
CA LEU A 816 35.59 -16.06 -3.83
C LEU A 816 34.55 -16.58 -4.82
N SER A 817 34.32 -17.90 -4.86
CA SER A 817 33.30 -18.47 -5.72
C SER A 817 31.89 -18.06 -5.28
N GLN A 818 31.56 -18.06 -4.00
CA GLN A 818 30.30 -17.58 -3.47
C GLN A 818 30.05 -16.10 -3.78
N THR A 819 31.10 -15.27 -3.68
CA THR A 819 30.98 -13.85 -3.98
C THR A 819 30.84 -13.60 -5.49
N LEU A 820 31.50 -14.39 -6.33
CA LEU A 820 31.30 -14.37 -7.78
C LEU A 820 29.90 -14.83 -8.21
N VAL A 821 29.26 -15.71 -7.45
CA VAL A 821 27.86 -16.12 -7.68
C VAL A 821 26.95 -14.89 -7.79
N VAL A 822 27.17 -13.87 -6.99
CA VAL A 822 26.40 -12.61 -7.05
C VAL A 822 26.41 -12.04 -8.47
N HIS A 823 27.59 -11.95 -9.08
CA HIS A 823 27.73 -11.43 -10.45
C HIS A 823 27.21 -12.38 -11.52
N MET A 824 27.39 -13.69 -11.32
CA MET A 824 26.96 -14.70 -12.30
C MET A 824 25.45 -14.89 -12.33
N LEU A 825 24.80 -14.93 -11.18
CA LEU A 825 23.37 -15.26 -11.09
C LEU A 825 22.43 -14.05 -11.13
N ARG A 826 22.96 -12.84 -10.97
CA ARG A 826 22.14 -11.61 -10.97
C ARG A 826 21.48 -11.30 -12.31
N THR A 827 21.95 -11.84 -13.39
CA THR A 827 21.48 -11.57 -14.74
C THR A 827 21.38 -12.84 -15.57
N GLN A 828 20.44 -12.87 -16.50
CA GLN A 828 20.37 -13.92 -17.52
C GLN A 828 21.41 -13.74 -18.65
N LYS A 829 22.03 -12.56 -18.74
CA LYS A 829 23.04 -12.19 -19.74
C LYS A 829 24.44 -12.61 -19.29
N ILE A 830 25.43 -12.41 -20.17
CA ILE A 830 26.83 -12.65 -19.83
C ILE A 830 27.30 -11.56 -18.85
N PRO A 831 27.71 -11.94 -17.62
CA PRO A 831 28.16 -10.97 -16.64
C PRO A 831 29.39 -10.19 -17.11
N PHE A 832 29.51 -8.93 -16.67
CA PHE A 832 30.59 -7.99 -17.00
C PHE A 832 30.68 -7.55 -18.48
N ILE A 833 30.18 -8.34 -19.42
CA ILE A 833 30.22 -8.02 -20.86
C ILE A 833 28.88 -7.44 -21.32
N GLN A 834 27.77 -8.15 -21.11
CA GLN A 834 26.42 -7.73 -21.54
C GLN A 834 25.67 -7.01 -20.42
N SER A 835 25.92 -7.35 -19.17
CA SER A 835 25.28 -6.75 -18.01
C SER A 835 26.29 -6.60 -16.88
N THR A 836 26.52 -5.37 -16.45
CA THR A 836 27.42 -5.05 -15.35
C THR A 836 26.61 -4.70 -14.10
N ALA A 837 27.01 -5.23 -12.94
CA ALA A 837 26.40 -4.88 -11.67
C ALA A 837 26.55 -3.38 -11.38
N ALA A 838 25.64 -2.84 -10.56
CA ALA A 838 25.76 -1.47 -10.07
C ALA A 838 27.07 -1.27 -9.29
N LEU A 839 27.59 -0.05 -9.29
CA LEU A 839 28.85 0.27 -8.63
C LEU A 839 28.90 -0.15 -7.15
N PRO A 840 27.87 0.08 -6.32
CA PRO A 840 27.87 -0.39 -4.93
C PRO A 840 28.07 -1.90 -4.79
N VAL A 841 27.45 -2.69 -5.67
CA VAL A 841 27.58 -4.16 -5.69
C VAL A 841 29.01 -4.55 -6.06
N MET A 842 29.57 -3.95 -7.10
CA MET A 842 30.95 -4.22 -7.52
C MET A 842 31.96 -3.86 -6.44
N LEU A 843 31.81 -2.72 -5.80
CA LEU A 843 32.71 -2.26 -4.73
C LEU A 843 32.62 -3.18 -3.50
N MET A 844 31.42 -3.54 -3.08
CA MET A 844 31.24 -4.38 -1.90
C MET A 844 31.74 -5.81 -2.12
N THR A 845 31.41 -6.41 -3.25
CA THR A 845 31.88 -7.76 -3.60
C THR A 845 33.40 -7.77 -3.79
N GLY A 846 33.97 -6.77 -4.46
CA GLY A 846 35.41 -6.63 -4.61
C GLY A 846 36.16 -6.47 -3.29
N LEU A 847 35.61 -5.67 -2.37
CA LEU A 847 36.16 -5.50 -1.02
C LEU A 847 36.13 -6.83 -0.24
N VAL A 848 35.02 -7.54 -0.28
CA VAL A 848 34.87 -8.84 0.41
C VAL A 848 35.84 -9.86 -0.17
N MET A 849 35.99 -9.93 -1.47
CA MET A 849 36.98 -10.82 -2.13
C MET A 849 38.41 -10.50 -1.73
N ALA A 850 38.76 -9.21 -1.72
CA ALA A 850 40.11 -8.75 -1.30
C ALA A 850 40.40 -9.11 0.17
N LEU A 851 39.44 -8.86 1.06
CA LEU A 851 39.55 -9.22 2.47
C LEU A 851 39.64 -10.74 2.66
N GLY A 852 38.88 -11.52 1.89
CA GLY A 852 38.90 -12.99 1.92
C GLY A 852 40.26 -13.56 1.55
N ILE A 853 40.91 -12.99 0.55
CA ILE A 853 42.29 -13.36 0.16
C ILE A 853 43.28 -12.96 1.27
N TYR A 854 43.11 -11.81 1.89
CA TYR A 854 44.02 -11.29 2.93
C TYR A 854 43.90 -12.03 4.27
N VAL A 855 42.73 -12.55 4.65
CA VAL A 855 42.50 -13.17 5.97
C VAL A 855 43.51 -14.25 6.32
N PRO A 856 43.85 -15.26 5.48
CA PRO A 856 44.88 -16.24 5.81
C PRO A 856 46.29 -15.66 6.05
N PHE A 857 46.60 -14.53 5.47
CA PHE A 857 47.85 -13.83 5.62
C PHE A 857 47.87 -12.83 6.78
N SER A 858 46.69 -12.58 7.38
CA SER A 858 46.53 -11.63 8.48
C SER A 858 46.78 -12.28 9.86
N PRO A 859 46.99 -11.49 10.92
CA PRO A 859 46.98 -11.99 12.29
C PRO A 859 45.67 -12.70 12.69
N LEU A 860 44.53 -12.25 12.12
CA LEU A 860 43.23 -12.88 12.33
C LEU A 860 43.22 -14.32 11.79
N GLY A 861 43.80 -14.56 10.62
CA GLY A 861 43.95 -15.90 10.06
C GLY A 861 44.71 -16.86 10.99
N ALA A 862 45.82 -16.38 11.52
CA ALA A 862 46.60 -17.13 12.51
C ALA A 862 45.76 -17.48 13.79
N MET A 863 44.94 -16.55 14.26
CA MET A 863 44.05 -16.71 15.42
C MET A 863 42.97 -17.76 15.20
N VAL A 864 42.47 -17.90 14.00
CA VAL A 864 41.39 -18.84 13.63
C VAL A 864 41.93 -20.16 13.08
N GLY A 865 43.25 -20.34 13.00
CA GLY A 865 43.86 -21.58 12.53
C GLY A 865 44.01 -21.69 11.03
N LEU A 866 44.01 -20.57 10.32
CA LEU A 866 44.38 -20.49 8.92
C LEU A 866 45.85 -20.12 8.77
N GLN A 867 46.47 -20.53 7.67
CA GLN A 867 47.86 -20.21 7.39
C GLN A 867 48.00 -19.59 5.99
N PRO A 868 49.06 -18.78 5.75
CA PRO A 868 49.34 -18.26 4.44
C PRO A 868 49.51 -19.37 3.38
N LEU A 869 48.93 -19.14 2.20
CA LEU A 869 49.00 -20.05 1.07
C LEU A 869 50.27 -19.77 0.24
N PRO A 870 50.86 -20.82 -0.38
CA PRO A 870 51.96 -20.62 -1.36
C PRO A 870 51.50 -19.77 -2.54
N TRP A 871 52.42 -18.96 -3.12
CA TRP A 871 52.12 -18.17 -4.33
C TRP A 871 51.68 -18.99 -5.54
N GLU A 872 52.09 -20.24 -5.63
CA GLU A 872 51.70 -21.19 -6.67
C GLU A 872 50.21 -21.55 -6.61
N TYR A 873 49.53 -21.31 -5.49
CA TYR A 873 48.09 -21.53 -5.33
C TYR A 873 47.23 -20.54 -6.15
N PHE A 874 47.64 -19.29 -6.23
CA PHE A 874 46.86 -18.25 -6.88
C PHE A 874 46.63 -18.45 -8.38
N PRO A 875 47.59 -18.89 -9.20
CA PRO A 875 47.29 -19.26 -10.59
C PRO A 875 46.25 -20.36 -10.72
N TRP A 876 46.27 -21.36 -9.84
CA TRP A 876 45.28 -22.41 -9.77
C TRP A 876 43.90 -21.87 -9.36
N LEU A 877 43.86 -20.95 -8.38
CA LEU A 877 42.65 -20.28 -7.93
C LEU A 877 42.03 -19.48 -9.08
N VAL A 878 42.80 -18.69 -9.79
CA VAL A 878 42.31 -17.92 -10.96
C VAL A 878 41.76 -18.85 -12.03
N GLY A 879 42.46 -19.92 -12.34
CA GLY A 879 42.00 -20.93 -13.30
C GLY A 879 40.68 -21.60 -12.86
N THR A 880 40.57 -21.97 -11.62
CA THR A 880 39.37 -22.55 -11.03
C THR A 880 38.17 -21.59 -11.11
N LEU A 881 38.37 -20.32 -10.74
CA LEU A 881 37.31 -19.33 -10.81
C LEU A 881 36.87 -19.00 -12.24
N LEU A 882 37.79 -18.95 -13.20
CA LEU A 882 37.46 -18.76 -14.62
C LEU A 882 36.65 -19.97 -15.15
N CYS A 883 37.05 -21.18 -14.82
CA CYS A 883 36.29 -22.39 -15.18
C CYS A 883 34.93 -22.40 -14.54
N TYR A 884 34.82 -21.96 -13.30
CA TYR A 884 33.52 -21.79 -12.63
C TYR A 884 32.62 -20.81 -13.38
N CYS A 885 33.12 -19.65 -13.76
CA CYS A 885 32.36 -18.65 -14.52
C CYS A 885 31.85 -19.23 -15.85
N VAL A 886 32.68 -19.93 -16.59
CA VAL A 886 32.30 -20.57 -17.86
C VAL A 886 31.23 -21.64 -17.64
N THR A 887 31.41 -22.48 -16.64
CA THR A 887 30.47 -23.56 -16.33
C THR A 887 29.13 -22.99 -15.84
N ALA A 888 29.15 -21.99 -14.98
CA ALA A 888 27.96 -21.30 -14.50
C ALA A 888 27.17 -20.65 -15.64
N GLN A 889 27.87 -20.01 -16.58
CA GLN A 889 27.23 -19.42 -17.77
C GLN A 889 26.61 -20.49 -18.68
N THR A 890 27.27 -21.63 -18.85
CA THR A 890 26.73 -22.76 -19.60
C THR A 890 25.48 -23.33 -18.94
N MET A 891 25.53 -23.57 -17.64
CA MET A 891 24.37 -24.07 -16.87
C MET A 891 23.21 -23.09 -16.87
N LYS A 892 23.49 -21.80 -16.79
CA LYS A 892 22.51 -20.73 -16.94
C LYS A 892 21.80 -20.82 -18.31
N THR A 893 22.56 -20.93 -19.38
CA THR A 893 22.01 -21.06 -20.73
C THR A 893 21.16 -22.32 -20.88
N LEU A 894 21.58 -23.46 -20.35
CA LEU A 894 20.82 -24.71 -20.35
C LEU A 894 19.52 -24.59 -19.53
N TYR A 895 19.58 -23.94 -18.36
CA TYR A 895 18.41 -23.71 -17.52
C TYR A 895 17.36 -22.86 -18.23
N ILE A 896 17.80 -21.75 -18.85
CA ILE A 896 16.90 -20.85 -19.61
C ILE A 896 16.28 -21.60 -20.80
N ARG A 897 17.05 -22.41 -21.53
CA ARG A 897 16.54 -23.24 -22.64
C ARG A 897 15.53 -24.29 -22.17
N ARG A 898 15.73 -24.86 -20.98
CA ARG A 898 14.87 -25.94 -20.46
C ARG A 898 13.57 -25.40 -19.87
N PHE A 899 13.62 -24.31 -19.15
CA PHE A 899 12.50 -23.77 -18.38
C PHE A 899 11.93 -22.45 -18.95
N GLY A 900 12.59 -21.81 -19.89
CA GLY A 900 12.13 -20.60 -20.56
C GLY A 900 12.22 -19.31 -19.72
N GLN A 901 12.74 -19.38 -18.50
CA GLN A 901 12.89 -18.23 -17.60
C GLN A 901 14.12 -18.38 -16.72
N TRP A 902 14.68 -17.26 -16.27
CA TRP A 902 15.79 -17.24 -15.31
C TRP A 902 15.30 -17.01 -13.87
N PHE A 903 14.46 -15.97 -13.64
CA PHE A 903 13.82 -15.67 -12.36
C PHE A 903 12.32 -15.92 -12.38
#